data_75b0a6ee77af8357436f53e32c245097
#
_entry.id   75b0a6ee77af8357436f53e32c245097
#
_cell.length_a   1.000
_cell.length_b   1.000
_cell.length_c   1.000
_cell.angle_alpha   90.00
_cell.angle_beta   90.00
_cell.angle_gamma   90.00
#
_symmetry.space_group_name_H-M   'P 1'
#
loop_
_entity.id
_entity.type
_entity.pdbx_description
1 polymer ?
#
loop_
_entity_poly.entity_id
_entity_poly.type
_entity_poly.pdbx_seq_one_letter_code
_entity_poly.pdbx_strand_id
1 'polypeptide(L)'
;MSSLSLFVALLVAGAPVEVPRVLDDRLQLELILQEPEIVTPTGLTIDARGRILVIESHTHFRPDGYQGPPHDRILLIDPTEKPRKPKVFFEGTKFTMNLAKAPDDSIYVATRSEIFRLRDLDGDDKADKPEERTPIAHLETAGNYPHNGLSGFAFGPFTGVPEIADHVEVYFGFGENLGADYKLIGSDGTSLAGGGEGGNIYACRYDGSKLRRVATGFWNPFHMTFAGAGQLFAVDNDPDSRPPCRLLHVVEGGDYGYRFRNGRKGTHPFTSWNGELPGTLPMVSGTGEAPCAVIGTSIFDDAANPHKKLFFDELLVTSWGDHRLERYRLQSRGRSYTSQMEPIVVGGENFRPVGMAEAPDGSIFFSDWVDRSYPLHGKGRVWRLSKKPIDRNDGAIGLVRNRGGFTTLTLNGPEADAKRKAMVREQWSDASRLATDPFTWQIASQSLMQLLQEGPVLDRKAAAVLLAEWGTPGQPDATTWAAVAARDAHPENAKVLTPLLLAHDDPRVRLLGVIWAGEGAMLDQRPAIEAGLSRPGLSRELFEASLAALEMIDAAAAKAEPATKRDPKKEPSGEQYVLQMLRNASTLPGVRRFALKAVRPDHPELNFDLLQRLAADSDPALRIEAIRTIRERPQAERGVLLRERATAGDRPTAERLESLVGLSPDDSADRAALQQLSTSDDAQLAAAAHRMLQPASLTESPLTPDQVPEGGDAAAGERLFFHPKIAGCYRCHEYEGRGAAIGPALTTFGRGADRTRILQSILEPSKEVAPHYVPWIIETTDGRTLTGLYTGEEVDGTHRYADNQGKVFKLHPREIESRAAAKQSIMPADFGRSLTGDEIRDLAAFLQRRSSN
;
A
#
# COMPACT_ATOMS: atom_id res chain seq x y z
N MET A 1 8.91 -25.20 70.29
CA MET A 1 9.06 -25.98 69.05
C MET A 1 8.73 -25.05 67.91
N SER A 2 9.74 -24.46 67.33
CA SER A 2 9.66 -23.44 66.28
C SER A 2 9.64 -24.14 64.93
N SER A 3 8.56 -23.95 64.21
CA SER A 3 8.46 -24.42 62.81
C SER A 3 9.09 -23.43 61.85
N LEU A 4 10.21 -23.84 61.30
CA LEU A 4 10.92 -23.10 60.23
C LEU A 4 10.24 -23.41 58.89
N SER A 5 9.49 -22.45 58.33
CA SER A 5 8.93 -22.60 56.97
C SER A 5 9.99 -22.23 55.93
N LEU A 6 10.43 -23.23 55.20
CA LEU A 6 11.36 -23.11 54.08
C LEU A 6 10.57 -22.60 52.84
N PHE A 7 10.72 -21.34 52.47
CA PHE A 7 10.23 -20.83 51.16
C PHE A 7 11.22 -21.33 50.08
N VAL A 8 10.83 -22.33 49.32
CA VAL A 8 11.48 -22.72 48.07
C VAL A 8 11.00 -21.77 47.01
N ALA A 9 11.82 -20.82 46.59
CA ALA A 9 11.59 -20.05 45.38
C ALA A 9 11.76 -20.98 44.17
N LEU A 10 10.66 -21.41 43.55
CA LEU A 10 10.70 -22.02 42.24
C LEU A 10 11.16 -20.94 41.24
N LEU A 11 12.41 -21.05 40.79
CA LEU A 11 12.85 -20.42 39.54
C LEU A 11 12.02 -21.07 38.41
N VAL A 12 11.00 -20.38 37.94
CA VAL A 12 10.34 -20.71 36.67
C VAL A 12 11.36 -20.40 35.58
N ALA A 13 12.09 -21.41 35.14
CA ALA A 13 12.86 -21.29 33.91
C ALA A 13 11.87 -21.01 32.77
N GLY A 14 11.90 -19.80 32.24
CA GLY A 14 11.10 -19.43 31.07
C GLY A 14 11.35 -20.42 29.95
N ALA A 15 10.33 -20.68 29.12
CA ALA A 15 10.49 -21.47 27.92
C ALA A 15 11.65 -20.92 27.08
N PRO A 16 12.46 -21.79 26.45
CA PRO A 16 13.59 -21.34 25.64
C PRO A 16 13.11 -20.39 24.54
N VAL A 17 13.82 -19.26 24.37
CA VAL A 17 13.49 -18.27 23.32
C VAL A 17 13.67 -18.96 21.97
N GLU A 18 12.63 -18.92 21.14
CA GLU A 18 12.74 -19.33 19.74
C GLU A 18 13.65 -18.34 18.99
N VAL A 19 14.81 -18.83 18.53
CA VAL A 19 15.76 -18.01 17.79
C VAL A 19 15.36 -17.98 16.32
N PRO A 20 15.15 -16.80 15.70
CA PRO A 20 14.86 -16.69 14.28
C PRO A 20 15.96 -17.32 13.41
N ARG A 21 15.56 -17.92 12.31
CA ARG A 21 16.48 -18.58 11.38
C ARG A 21 17.10 -17.57 10.43
N VAL A 22 18.42 -17.52 10.39
CA VAL A 22 19.19 -16.75 9.39
C VAL A 22 19.32 -17.60 8.13
N LEU A 23 18.96 -17.02 6.96
CA LEU A 23 18.99 -17.71 5.68
C LEU A 23 20.30 -17.52 4.89
N ASP A 24 21.04 -16.45 5.18
CA ASP A 24 22.36 -16.22 4.59
C ASP A 24 23.45 -16.86 5.48
N ASP A 25 24.15 -17.87 4.96
CA ASP A 25 25.16 -18.64 5.70
C ASP A 25 26.35 -17.82 6.18
N ARG A 26 26.56 -16.64 5.61
CA ARG A 26 27.63 -15.71 6.02
C ARG A 26 27.29 -14.95 7.31
N LEU A 27 26.02 -14.95 7.70
CA LEU A 27 25.51 -14.17 8.81
C LEU A 27 25.20 -15.04 10.03
N GLN A 28 25.17 -14.40 11.19
CA GLN A 28 24.77 -14.99 12.47
C GLN A 28 23.92 -14.00 13.25
N LEU A 29 23.03 -14.53 14.10
CA LEU A 29 22.13 -13.77 14.96
C LEU A 29 22.44 -14.02 16.42
N GLU A 30 22.55 -12.93 17.21
CA GLU A 30 22.78 -12.94 18.65
C GLU A 30 21.64 -12.23 19.37
N LEU A 31 21.11 -12.84 20.43
CA LEU A 31 20.19 -12.17 21.36
C LEU A 31 20.99 -11.27 22.30
N ILE A 32 20.71 -9.97 22.27
CA ILE A 32 21.42 -8.97 23.09
C ILE A 32 20.70 -8.75 24.42
N LEU A 33 19.37 -8.58 24.35
CA LEU A 33 18.53 -8.28 25.51
C LEU A 33 17.13 -8.85 25.28
N GLN A 34 16.44 -9.20 26.36
CA GLN A 34 15.06 -9.67 26.33
C GLN A 34 14.30 -9.17 27.57
N GLU A 35 12.99 -9.42 27.62
CA GLU A 35 12.20 -9.19 28.81
C GLU A 35 12.77 -9.96 30.03
N PRO A 36 12.74 -9.40 31.22
CA PRO A 36 12.10 -8.14 31.63
C PRO A 36 12.99 -6.88 31.49
N GLU A 37 14.24 -7.01 31.03
CA GLU A 37 15.19 -5.92 30.90
C GLU A 37 14.79 -4.89 29.83
N ILE A 38 13.96 -5.31 28.87
CA ILE A 38 13.32 -4.45 27.88
C ILE A 38 11.92 -4.96 27.57
N VAL A 39 10.93 -4.06 27.46
CA VAL A 39 9.55 -4.40 27.14
C VAL A 39 9.02 -3.49 26.03
N THR A 40 8.20 -4.06 25.15
CA THR A 40 7.52 -3.36 24.04
C THR A 40 8.40 -2.35 23.29
N PRO A 41 9.58 -2.78 22.77
CA PRO A 41 10.49 -1.89 22.07
C PRO A 41 9.92 -1.45 20.73
N THR A 42 10.07 -0.16 20.39
CA THR A 42 9.72 0.40 19.09
C THR A 42 10.99 0.80 18.31
N GLY A 43 11.26 2.09 18.16
CA GLY A 43 12.43 2.57 17.42
C GLY A 43 13.78 2.23 18.12
N LEU A 44 14.82 2.11 17.30
CA LEU A 44 16.18 1.84 17.75
C LEU A 44 17.19 2.61 16.90
N THR A 45 18.24 3.12 17.54
CA THR A 45 19.42 3.69 16.87
C THR A 45 20.71 3.34 17.60
N ILE A 46 21.86 3.63 16.98
CA ILE A 46 23.21 3.38 17.53
C ILE A 46 23.95 4.69 17.64
N ASP A 47 24.54 4.98 18.82
CA ASP A 47 25.35 6.17 19.01
C ASP A 47 26.77 6.05 18.37
N ALA A 48 27.54 7.13 18.42
CA ALA A 48 28.90 7.14 17.87
C ALA A 48 29.87 6.16 18.56
N ARG A 49 29.57 5.74 19.78
CA ARG A 49 30.35 4.78 20.55
C ARG A 49 29.93 3.32 20.30
N GLY A 50 28.91 3.08 19.46
CA GLY A 50 28.39 1.74 19.18
C GLY A 50 27.39 1.24 20.24
N ARG A 51 26.87 2.11 21.10
CA ARG A 51 25.85 1.77 22.10
C ARG A 51 24.46 1.90 21.51
N ILE A 52 23.55 1.09 22.00
CA ILE A 52 22.17 1.02 21.51
C ILE A 52 21.31 2.00 22.30
N LEU A 53 20.58 2.87 21.60
CA LEU A 53 19.45 3.60 22.13
C LEU A 53 18.17 2.99 21.59
N VAL A 54 17.28 2.57 22.47
CA VAL A 54 16.02 1.91 22.09
C VAL A 54 14.85 2.50 22.88
N ILE A 55 13.75 2.76 22.18
CA ILE A 55 12.50 3.19 22.83
C ILE A 55 11.85 1.99 23.52
N GLU A 56 11.55 2.13 24.79
CA GLU A 56 10.66 1.25 25.52
C GLU A 56 9.30 1.93 25.68
N SER A 57 8.29 1.41 24.98
CA SER A 57 6.96 2.03 24.95
C SER A 57 6.10 1.55 26.11
N HIS A 58 5.51 2.51 26.83
CA HIS A 58 4.57 2.30 27.93
C HIS A 58 3.22 3.00 27.72
N THR A 59 3.04 3.67 26.58
CA THR A 59 1.85 4.49 26.31
C THR A 59 1.09 4.06 25.07
N HIS A 60 1.67 3.19 24.22
CA HIS A 60 1.06 2.70 22.99
C HIS A 60 -0.06 1.69 23.31
N PHE A 61 -1.32 2.02 22.98
CA PHE A 61 -2.50 1.20 23.32
C PHE A 61 -2.44 0.61 24.75
N ARG A 62 -2.22 1.49 25.72
CA ARG A 62 -2.05 1.12 27.12
C ARG A 62 -3.32 0.44 27.65
N PRO A 63 -3.26 -0.85 28.08
CA PRO A 63 -4.41 -1.53 28.64
C PRO A 63 -4.81 -0.96 30.00
N ASP A 64 -6.09 -1.08 30.34
CA ASP A 64 -6.56 -0.77 31.68
C ASP A 64 -5.82 -1.64 32.72
N GLY A 65 -5.37 -1.01 33.81
CA GLY A 65 -4.63 -1.69 34.86
C GLY A 65 -3.16 -2.00 34.60
N TYR A 66 -2.61 -1.54 33.47
CA TYR A 66 -1.16 -1.68 33.19
C TYR A 66 -0.31 -1.01 34.26
N GLN A 67 0.64 -1.76 34.86
CA GLN A 67 1.46 -1.33 36.01
C GLN A 67 2.79 -0.69 35.62
N GLY A 68 3.14 -0.62 34.36
CA GLY A 68 4.39 0.02 33.90
C GLY A 68 4.39 1.54 34.03
N PRO A 69 5.50 2.21 33.73
CA PRO A 69 5.63 3.65 33.78
C PRO A 69 4.50 4.41 33.08
N PRO A 70 4.15 5.65 33.50
CA PRO A 70 3.10 6.45 32.86
C PRO A 70 3.54 7.10 31.54
N HIS A 71 4.78 6.97 31.17
CA HIS A 71 5.43 7.54 29.99
C HIS A 71 6.43 6.57 29.37
N ASP A 72 6.81 6.80 28.13
CA ASP A 72 7.82 6.04 27.42
C ASP A 72 9.23 6.43 27.88
N ARG A 73 10.17 5.52 27.67
CA ARG A 73 11.59 5.71 28.00
C ARG A 73 12.47 5.42 26.80
N ILE A 74 13.62 6.07 26.72
CA ILE A 74 14.72 5.71 25.84
C ILE A 74 15.80 5.09 26.70
N LEU A 75 16.12 3.82 26.43
CA LEU A 75 17.13 3.07 27.16
C LEU A 75 18.45 3.11 26.39
N LEU A 76 19.55 3.30 27.12
CA LEU A 76 20.93 3.19 26.63
C LEU A 76 21.50 1.85 27.07
N ILE A 77 22.05 1.09 26.12
CA ILE A 77 22.61 -0.25 26.34
C ILE A 77 23.99 -0.32 25.72
N ASP A 78 25.01 -0.68 26.51
CA ASP A 78 26.31 -1.05 25.97
C ASP A 78 26.28 -2.55 25.62
N PRO A 79 26.37 -2.92 24.33
CA PRO A 79 26.32 -4.32 23.92
C PRO A 79 27.57 -5.12 24.34
N THR A 80 28.65 -4.46 24.75
CA THR A 80 29.91 -5.10 25.16
C THR A 80 29.95 -5.44 26.65
N GLU A 81 29.14 -4.77 27.48
CA GLU A 81 29.06 -5.04 28.92
C GLU A 81 28.42 -6.41 29.22
N LYS A 82 28.88 -7.06 30.29
CA LYS A 82 28.28 -8.32 30.81
C LYS A 82 28.26 -8.30 32.35
N PRO A 83 27.06 -8.39 32.97
CA PRO A 83 25.73 -8.42 32.35
C PRO A 83 25.38 -7.08 31.72
N ARG A 84 24.62 -7.13 30.65
CA ARG A 84 24.09 -5.95 29.96
C ARG A 84 22.97 -5.34 30.81
N LYS A 85 23.15 -4.10 31.27
CA LYS A 85 22.16 -3.40 32.10
C LYS A 85 21.70 -2.13 31.38
N PRO A 86 20.41 -2.06 30.95
CA PRO A 86 19.90 -0.83 30.39
C PRO A 86 19.95 0.31 31.39
N LYS A 87 20.32 1.50 30.93
CA LYS A 87 20.23 2.77 31.66
C LYS A 87 19.15 3.62 30.99
N VAL A 88 18.40 4.40 31.78
CA VAL A 88 17.45 5.37 31.21
C VAL A 88 18.26 6.58 30.72
N PHE A 89 18.26 6.78 29.41
CA PHE A 89 18.87 7.93 28.75
C PHE A 89 17.92 9.14 28.74
N PHE A 90 16.63 8.90 28.50
CA PHE A 90 15.58 9.93 28.49
C PHE A 90 14.23 9.30 28.84
N GLU A 91 13.36 10.07 29.50
CA GLU A 91 11.99 9.63 29.77
C GLU A 91 11.00 10.81 29.78
N GLY A 92 9.70 10.51 29.78
CA GLY A 92 8.66 11.52 29.92
C GLY A 92 7.82 11.78 28.68
N THR A 93 8.06 11.07 27.57
CA THR A 93 7.28 11.15 26.35
C THR A 93 6.07 10.23 26.34
N LYS A 94 5.20 10.41 25.34
CA LYS A 94 4.05 9.53 25.05
C LYS A 94 3.97 9.27 23.56
N PHE A 95 3.54 8.06 23.21
CA PHE A 95 3.42 7.64 21.81
C PHE A 95 4.72 7.88 21.02
N THR A 96 5.83 7.47 21.60
CA THR A 96 7.16 7.63 21.01
C THR A 96 7.34 6.58 19.93
N MET A 97 7.49 7.02 18.70
CA MET A 97 7.43 6.14 17.52
C MET A 97 8.80 5.79 16.99
N ASN A 98 9.71 6.76 16.91
CA ASN A 98 11.00 6.55 16.29
C ASN A 98 12.08 7.45 16.89
N LEU A 99 13.36 7.03 16.71
CA LEU A 99 14.53 7.85 17.02
C LEU A 99 15.63 7.56 16.01
N ALA A 100 16.49 8.54 15.78
CA ALA A 100 17.66 8.38 14.92
C ALA A 100 18.81 9.25 15.39
N LYS A 101 20.04 8.73 15.25
CA LYS A 101 21.26 9.49 15.46
C LYS A 101 21.52 10.38 14.24
N ALA A 102 21.63 11.66 14.48
CA ALA A 102 22.05 12.63 13.47
C ALA A 102 23.57 12.60 13.25
N PRO A 103 24.05 13.19 12.13
CA PRO A 103 25.50 13.27 11.87
C PRO A 103 26.32 14.06 12.87
N ASP A 104 25.68 14.91 13.66
CA ASP A 104 26.29 15.67 14.77
C ASP A 104 26.21 14.95 16.12
N ASP A 105 25.93 13.64 16.08
CA ASP A 105 25.76 12.72 17.20
C ASP A 105 24.58 13.04 18.13
N SER A 106 23.77 14.03 17.84
CA SER A 106 22.50 14.26 18.53
C SER A 106 21.45 13.19 18.19
N ILE A 107 20.50 12.98 19.08
CA ILE A 107 19.43 12.00 18.90
C ILE A 107 18.13 12.74 18.61
N TYR A 108 17.57 12.54 17.42
CA TYR A 108 16.25 13.02 17.08
C TYR A 108 15.21 11.99 17.51
N VAL A 109 14.11 12.47 18.09
CA VAL A 109 13.03 11.65 18.61
C VAL A 109 11.71 12.15 18.02
N ALA A 110 10.92 11.22 17.47
CA ALA A 110 9.56 11.47 17.03
C ALA A 110 8.56 10.82 17.97
N THR A 111 7.65 11.62 18.45
CA THR A 111 6.39 11.15 19.05
C THR A 111 5.26 11.36 18.04
N ARG A 112 4.05 10.93 18.38
CA ARG A 112 2.90 11.19 17.51
C ARG A 112 2.73 12.67 17.13
N SER A 113 3.06 13.60 18.03
CA SER A 113 2.73 15.02 17.88
C SER A 113 3.92 15.97 17.91
N GLU A 114 5.13 15.50 18.14
CA GLU A 114 6.31 16.37 18.17
C GLU A 114 7.58 15.68 17.71
N ILE A 115 8.49 16.48 17.19
CA ILE A 115 9.88 16.12 16.95
C ILE A 115 10.75 17.00 17.82
N PHE A 116 11.68 16.40 18.51
CA PHE A 116 12.70 17.11 19.29
C PHE A 116 14.06 16.42 19.18
N ARG A 117 15.10 17.16 19.52
CA ARG A 117 16.48 16.68 19.51
C ARG A 117 17.01 16.61 20.94
N LEU A 118 17.72 15.53 21.25
CA LEU A 118 18.39 15.29 22.52
C LEU A 118 19.91 15.36 22.36
N ARG A 119 20.59 15.88 23.36
CA ARG A 119 22.05 15.88 23.51
C ARG A 119 22.40 15.66 24.97
N ASP A 120 23.28 14.74 25.24
CA ASP A 120 23.97 14.61 26.52
C ASP A 120 25.12 15.65 26.54
N LEU A 121 24.93 16.76 27.24
CA LEU A 121 25.86 17.89 27.23
C LEU A 121 26.93 17.81 28.30
N ASP A 122 26.70 17.09 29.39
CA ASP A 122 27.63 16.95 30.49
C ASP A 122 28.30 15.56 30.57
N GLY A 123 27.91 14.63 29.71
CA GLY A 123 28.53 13.33 29.54
C GLY A 123 28.15 12.31 30.61
N ASP A 124 26.99 12.46 31.28
CA ASP A 124 26.51 11.56 32.31
C ASP A 124 25.69 10.35 31.80
N ASP A 125 25.63 10.18 30.47
CA ASP A 125 24.84 9.18 29.74
C ASP A 125 23.34 9.39 29.84
N LYS A 126 22.87 10.65 30.04
CA LYS A 126 21.47 11.05 30.07
C LYS A 126 21.25 12.33 29.26
N ALA A 127 19.98 12.61 28.99
CA ALA A 127 19.53 13.87 28.40
C ALA A 127 18.34 14.38 29.20
N ASP A 128 18.49 14.58 30.50
CA ASP A 128 17.41 14.86 31.46
C ASP A 128 17.29 16.33 31.86
N LYS A 129 18.17 17.21 31.31
CA LYS A 129 18.14 18.65 31.56
C LYS A 129 17.38 19.41 30.47
N PRO A 130 16.73 20.54 30.79
CA PRO A 130 15.97 21.31 29.82
C PRO A 130 16.80 21.76 28.60
N GLU A 131 18.04 22.13 28.79
CA GLU A 131 18.98 22.57 27.73
C GLU A 131 19.44 21.44 26.80
N GLU A 132 19.25 20.20 27.20
CA GLU A 132 19.59 19.00 26.43
C GLU A 132 18.48 18.57 25.47
N ARG A 133 17.29 19.18 25.58
CA ARG A 133 16.13 18.95 24.72
C ARG A 133 15.79 20.17 23.89
N THR A 134 15.90 20.07 22.58
CA THR A 134 15.56 21.14 21.63
C THR A 134 14.32 20.78 20.80
N PRO A 135 13.22 21.54 20.85
CA PRO A 135 12.07 21.35 19.95
C PRO A 135 12.46 21.58 18.48
N ILE A 136 11.96 20.74 17.58
CA ILE A 136 12.20 20.81 16.13
C ILE A 136 10.90 21.09 15.38
N ALA A 137 9.86 20.30 15.62
CA ALA A 137 8.55 20.50 15.01
C ALA A 137 7.43 20.05 15.94
N HIS A 138 6.26 20.66 15.79
CA HIS A 138 5.08 20.36 16.56
C HIS A 138 3.86 20.19 15.65
N LEU A 139 3.03 19.18 15.93
CA LEU A 139 1.82 18.83 15.19
C LEU A 139 0.58 19.17 16.03
N GLU A 140 -0.24 20.08 15.56
CA GLU A 140 -1.57 20.38 16.08
C GLU A 140 -2.62 19.62 15.27
N THR A 141 -3.38 18.73 15.91
CA THR A 141 -4.47 17.98 15.28
C THR A 141 -5.44 17.42 16.32
N ALA A 142 -6.70 17.26 15.93
CA ALA A 142 -7.69 16.51 16.71
C ALA A 142 -7.57 14.98 16.50
N GLY A 143 -6.81 14.54 15.50
CA GLY A 143 -6.58 13.13 15.23
C GLY A 143 -5.79 12.44 16.34
N ASN A 144 -6.15 11.21 16.65
CA ASN A 144 -5.59 10.48 17.78
C ASN A 144 -5.14 9.05 17.44
N TYR A 145 -5.04 8.69 16.15
CA TYR A 145 -4.62 7.35 15.75
C TYR A 145 -3.14 7.13 16.09
N PRO A 146 -2.81 6.19 16.99
CA PRO A 146 -1.46 6.11 17.58
C PRO A 146 -0.36 5.74 16.60
N HIS A 147 -0.68 5.00 15.52
CA HIS A 147 0.30 4.53 14.55
C HIS A 147 0.65 5.56 13.47
N ASN A 148 -0.20 6.56 13.25
CA ASN A 148 -0.10 7.47 12.13
C ASN A 148 0.24 8.90 12.60
N GLY A 149 1.29 9.03 13.37
CA GLY A 149 1.84 10.32 13.78
C GLY A 149 3.12 10.67 13.02
N LEU A 150 3.89 11.56 13.63
CA LEU A 150 5.24 11.86 13.15
C LEU A 150 6.14 10.66 13.38
N SER A 151 6.94 10.26 12.39
CA SER A 151 7.76 9.06 12.44
C SER A 151 8.92 9.12 11.47
N GLY A 152 9.86 8.18 11.64
CA GLY A 152 11.00 7.96 10.77
C GLY A 152 11.89 9.17 10.60
N PHE A 153 13.16 8.94 10.36
CA PHE A 153 14.11 10.00 10.08
C PHE A 153 15.08 9.58 9.00
N ALA A 154 15.45 10.54 8.15
CA ALA A 154 16.66 10.48 7.35
C ALA A 154 17.34 11.85 7.37
N PHE A 155 18.67 11.85 7.30
CA PHE A 155 19.48 13.06 7.27
C PHE A 155 20.20 13.14 5.94
N GLY A 156 20.14 14.25 5.26
CA GLY A 156 20.83 14.39 3.96
C GLY A 156 20.36 15.60 3.14
N PRO A 157 20.77 15.67 1.87
CA PRO A 157 21.78 14.82 1.25
C PRO A 157 23.21 15.14 1.75
N PHE A 158 24.02 14.12 1.95
CA PHE A 158 25.41 14.29 2.34
C PHE A 158 26.26 14.66 1.13
N THR A 159 26.76 15.89 1.06
CA THR A 159 27.67 16.32 0.00
C THR A 159 29.14 15.97 0.24
N GLY A 160 29.47 15.39 1.42
CA GLY A 160 30.83 15.02 1.80
C GLY A 160 31.78 16.20 2.07
N VAL A 161 31.27 17.41 2.10
CA VAL A 161 32.06 18.63 2.40
C VAL A 161 31.64 19.12 3.79
N PRO A 162 32.58 19.18 4.77
CA PRO A 162 32.29 19.59 6.15
C PRO A 162 31.66 20.99 6.28
N GLU A 163 31.97 21.89 5.33
CA GLU A 163 31.49 23.28 5.31
C GLU A 163 30.02 23.40 4.87
N ILE A 164 29.34 22.28 4.50
CA ILE A 164 27.96 22.25 4.06
C ILE A 164 27.05 21.66 5.17
N ALA A 165 27.51 21.50 6.38
CA ALA A 165 26.71 21.05 7.52
C ALA A 165 25.43 21.89 7.72
N ASP A 166 25.48 23.18 7.39
CA ASP A 166 24.31 24.09 7.42
C ASP A 166 23.24 23.78 6.38
N HIS A 167 23.51 22.87 5.42
CA HIS A 167 22.60 22.48 4.34
C HIS A 167 22.02 21.08 4.49
N VAL A 168 22.41 20.32 5.51
CA VAL A 168 21.81 19.01 5.77
C VAL A 168 20.42 19.23 6.35
N GLU A 169 19.45 18.58 5.72
CA GLU A 169 18.07 18.63 6.15
C GLU A 169 17.72 17.34 6.94
N VAL A 170 16.71 17.47 7.78
CA VAL A 170 16.05 16.39 8.50
C VAL A 170 14.76 16.04 7.75
N TYR A 171 14.65 14.83 7.25
CA TYR A 171 13.46 14.29 6.61
C TYR A 171 12.71 13.43 7.61
N PHE A 172 11.38 13.53 7.62
CA PHE A 172 10.53 12.74 8.51
C PHE A 172 9.15 12.49 7.90
N GLY A 173 8.51 11.40 8.32
CA GLY A 173 7.19 10.99 7.89
C GLY A 173 6.07 11.54 8.76
N PHE A 174 4.89 11.67 8.16
CA PHE A 174 3.64 11.87 8.86
C PHE A 174 2.59 10.97 8.20
N GLY A 175 2.13 9.96 8.95
CA GLY A 175 1.09 9.04 8.48
C GLY A 175 -0.29 9.70 8.43
N GLU A 176 -1.18 9.18 7.58
CA GLU A 176 -2.55 9.64 7.45
C GLU A 176 -3.29 9.53 8.79
N ASN A 177 -3.86 10.61 9.27
CA ASN A 177 -4.46 10.74 10.57
C ASN A 177 -6.00 10.64 10.54
N LEU A 178 -6.52 9.68 9.79
CA LEU A 178 -7.94 9.37 9.62
C LEU A 178 -8.77 10.58 9.14
N GLY A 179 -8.19 11.38 8.23
CA GLY A 179 -8.83 12.54 7.63
C GLY A 179 -8.90 13.76 8.52
N ALA A 180 -8.35 13.71 9.72
CA ALA A 180 -8.37 14.85 10.63
C ALA A 180 -7.49 15.99 10.11
N ASP A 181 -8.00 17.21 10.18
CA ASP A 181 -7.23 18.40 9.88
C ASP A 181 -6.02 18.50 10.80
N TYR A 182 -4.93 19.03 10.27
CA TYR A 182 -3.70 19.22 11.02
C TYR A 182 -2.99 20.52 10.64
N LYS A 183 -2.14 20.98 11.55
CA LYS A 183 -1.16 22.02 11.32
C LYS A 183 0.19 21.57 11.88
N LEU A 184 1.18 21.44 11.02
CA LEU A 184 2.56 21.13 11.37
C LEU A 184 3.37 22.43 11.41
N ILE A 185 4.08 22.67 12.51
CA ILE A 185 4.76 23.94 12.81
C ILE A 185 6.23 23.64 13.08
N GLY A 186 7.11 24.29 12.34
CA GLY A 186 8.56 24.27 12.54
C GLY A 186 9.02 25.23 13.64
N SER A 187 10.28 25.15 14.03
CA SER A 187 10.88 25.95 15.10
C SER A 187 10.88 27.46 14.82
N ASP A 188 10.89 27.88 13.57
CA ASP A 188 10.84 29.29 13.12
C ASP A 188 9.40 29.81 12.93
N GLY A 189 8.38 29.01 13.26
CA GLY A 189 6.97 29.34 13.08
C GLY A 189 6.43 29.09 11.67
N THR A 190 7.27 28.63 10.74
CA THR A 190 6.80 28.12 9.44
C THR A 190 5.78 27.02 9.66
N SER A 191 4.63 27.07 9.00
CA SER A 191 3.57 26.10 9.21
C SER A 191 2.97 25.61 7.91
N LEU A 192 2.60 24.31 7.92
CA LEU A 192 1.92 23.62 6.85
C LEU A 192 0.65 22.99 7.38
N ALA A 193 -0.44 23.09 6.63
CA ALA A 193 -1.73 22.51 6.99
C ALA A 193 -2.19 21.50 5.96
N GLY A 194 -3.09 20.59 6.37
CA GLY A 194 -3.69 19.58 5.51
C GLY A 194 -4.78 18.81 6.23
N GLY A 195 -5.26 17.74 5.61
CA GLY A 195 -6.27 16.82 6.14
C GLY A 195 -6.88 15.98 5.03
N GLY A 196 -6.73 14.66 5.11
CA GLY A 196 -7.32 13.70 4.16
C GLY A 196 -6.64 13.57 2.81
N GLU A 197 -5.53 14.27 2.57
CA GLU A 197 -4.73 14.13 1.33
C GLU A 197 -3.85 12.88 1.31
N GLY A 198 -3.83 12.13 2.38
CA GLY A 198 -2.89 11.04 2.64
C GLY A 198 -1.73 11.47 3.54
N GLY A 199 -0.90 10.50 3.91
CA GLY A 199 0.34 10.75 4.63
C GLY A 199 1.34 11.55 3.79
N ASN A 200 2.31 12.17 4.45
CA ASN A 200 3.27 13.08 3.86
C ASN A 200 4.69 12.78 4.34
N ILE A 201 5.67 13.17 3.54
CA ILE A 201 7.06 13.31 3.98
C ILE A 201 7.41 14.80 3.97
N TYR A 202 8.01 15.25 5.06
CA TYR A 202 8.45 16.62 5.27
C TYR A 202 9.96 16.69 5.41
N ALA A 203 10.52 17.89 5.21
CA ALA A 203 11.90 18.19 5.54
C ALA A 203 12.00 19.56 6.21
N CYS A 204 12.99 19.72 7.09
CA CYS A 204 13.37 20.98 7.68
C CYS A 204 14.89 21.01 7.89
N ARG A 205 15.45 22.17 8.24
CA ARG A 205 16.83 22.26 8.71
C ARG A 205 17.00 21.57 10.07
N TYR A 206 18.25 21.33 10.48
CA TYR A 206 18.57 20.73 11.78
C TYR A 206 17.98 21.43 12.98
N ASP A 207 17.77 22.75 12.89
CA ASP A 207 17.15 23.55 13.93
C ASP A 207 15.61 23.54 13.86
N GLY A 208 15.02 22.87 12.90
CA GLY A 208 13.57 22.82 12.66
C GLY A 208 13.02 23.96 11.81
N SER A 209 13.88 24.89 11.34
CA SER A 209 13.48 25.99 10.46
C SER A 209 13.27 25.55 9.03
N LYS A 210 12.60 26.38 8.21
CA LYS A 210 12.33 26.13 6.79
C LYS A 210 11.60 24.82 6.51
N LEU A 211 10.61 24.54 7.31
CA LEU A 211 9.75 23.38 7.15
C LEU A 211 9.06 23.40 5.77
N ARG A 212 9.12 22.26 5.05
CA ARG A 212 8.50 22.08 3.73
C ARG A 212 7.97 20.66 3.55
N ARG A 213 7.00 20.49 2.66
CA ARG A 213 6.53 19.19 2.22
C ARG A 213 7.40 18.69 1.08
N VAL A 214 7.91 17.46 1.19
CA VAL A 214 8.73 16.80 0.16
C VAL A 214 7.84 16.00 -0.78
N ALA A 215 6.94 15.17 -0.22
CA ALA A 215 6.08 14.29 -1.00
C ALA A 215 4.78 14.02 -0.26
N THR A 216 3.76 13.53 -0.98
CA THR A 216 2.42 13.26 -0.48
C THR A 216 1.86 11.95 -1.00
N GLY A 217 0.69 11.53 -0.51
CA GLY A 217 -0.02 10.38 -1.05
C GLY A 217 0.42 9.04 -0.47
N PHE A 218 0.86 9.02 0.77
CA PHE A 218 1.18 7.83 1.55
C PHE A 218 -0.02 7.43 2.43
N TRP A 219 0.00 6.18 2.91
CA TRP A 219 -0.82 5.83 4.06
C TRP A 219 -0.06 6.12 5.36
N ASN A 220 1.08 5.44 5.55
CA ASN A 220 1.91 5.64 6.74
C ASN A 220 3.39 5.45 6.40
N PRO A 221 4.09 6.52 5.96
CA PRO A 221 5.52 6.48 5.63
C PRO A 221 6.34 6.40 6.92
N PHE A 222 6.45 5.18 7.47
CA PHE A 222 6.87 4.96 8.84
C PHE A 222 8.37 5.13 9.07
N HIS A 223 9.21 4.82 8.07
CA HIS A 223 10.67 4.98 8.15
C HIS A 223 11.27 5.28 6.79
N MET A 224 12.44 5.93 6.79
CA MET A 224 13.13 6.29 5.57
C MET A 224 14.65 6.28 5.73
N THR A 225 15.37 6.21 4.60
CA THR A 225 16.84 6.19 4.55
C THR A 225 17.36 6.76 3.24
N PHE A 226 18.57 7.29 3.25
CA PHE A 226 19.31 7.61 2.02
C PHE A 226 20.14 6.41 1.58
N ALA A 227 19.98 6.00 0.32
CA ALA A 227 20.71 4.91 -0.32
C ALA A 227 20.84 5.18 -1.83
N GLY A 228 21.37 4.25 -2.61
CA GLY A 228 21.40 4.33 -4.07
C GLY A 228 21.86 5.69 -4.62
N ALA A 229 23.11 6.05 -4.43
CA ALA A 229 23.68 7.34 -4.86
C ALA A 229 23.05 8.58 -4.18
N GLY A 230 22.60 8.45 -2.94
CA GLY A 230 22.05 9.55 -2.15
C GLY A 230 20.58 9.85 -2.44
N GLN A 231 19.83 8.87 -2.93
CA GLN A 231 18.39 8.94 -3.11
C GLN A 231 17.65 8.58 -1.82
N LEU A 232 16.49 9.18 -1.60
CA LEU A 232 15.65 8.92 -0.43
C LEU A 232 14.72 7.74 -0.71
N PHE A 233 14.71 6.76 0.19
CA PHE A 233 13.79 5.63 0.17
C PHE A 233 12.94 5.62 1.43
N ALA A 234 11.68 5.21 1.31
CA ALA A 234 10.76 5.06 2.42
C ALA A 234 10.00 3.75 2.34
N VAL A 235 9.62 3.22 3.49
CA VAL A 235 8.63 2.14 3.60
C VAL A 235 7.30 2.75 4.01
N ASP A 236 6.23 2.26 3.39
CA ASP A 236 4.88 2.77 3.57
C ASP A 236 3.90 1.60 3.72
N ASN A 237 3.19 1.58 4.82
CA ASN A 237 2.17 0.57 5.07
C ASN A 237 0.99 0.77 4.12
N ASP A 238 0.30 -0.32 3.78
CA ASP A 238 -0.95 -0.23 3.04
C ASP A 238 -2.12 0.17 3.97
N PRO A 239 -3.23 0.69 3.41
CA PRO A 239 -4.41 1.02 4.20
C PRO A 239 -5.26 -0.22 4.55
N ASP A 240 -4.66 -1.38 4.76
CA ASP A 240 -5.25 -2.70 4.98
C ASP A 240 -6.11 -3.24 3.81
N SER A 241 -6.10 -2.59 2.66
CA SER A 241 -7.00 -2.93 1.54
C SER A 241 -6.32 -2.89 0.17
N ARG A 242 -5.09 -2.47 0.12
CA ARG A 242 -4.29 -2.30 -1.11
C ARG A 242 -2.92 -2.96 -1.00
N PRO A 243 -2.83 -4.26 -0.61
CA PRO A 243 -1.55 -4.95 -0.56
C PRO A 243 -0.86 -4.96 -1.95
N PRO A 244 0.49 -5.06 -1.97
CA PRO A 244 1.40 -5.12 -0.83
C PRO A 244 1.66 -3.74 -0.21
N CYS A 245 2.24 -3.71 0.99
CA CYS A 245 2.94 -2.54 1.51
C CYS A 245 4.09 -2.15 0.57
N ARG A 246 4.60 -0.92 0.65
CA ARG A 246 5.44 -0.36 -0.39
C ARG A 246 6.85 -0.01 0.08
N LEU A 247 7.86 -0.36 -0.73
CA LEU A 247 9.17 0.29 -0.75
C LEU A 247 9.16 1.35 -1.85
N LEU A 248 9.38 2.60 -1.50
CA LEU A 248 9.25 3.76 -2.37
C LEU A 248 10.58 4.49 -2.54
N HIS A 249 10.89 4.93 -3.76
CA HIS A 249 11.89 5.95 -4.04
C HIS A 249 11.19 7.31 -3.94
N VAL A 250 11.57 8.11 -2.96
CA VAL A 250 10.93 9.40 -2.66
C VAL A 250 11.64 10.53 -3.37
N VAL A 251 10.90 11.29 -4.16
CA VAL A 251 11.42 12.44 -4.89
C VAL A 251 10.65 13.71 -4.54
N GLU A 252 11.29 14.86 -4.70
CA GLU A 252 10.71 16.17 -4.42
C GLU A 252 9.44 16.39 -5.24
N GLY A 253 8.37 16.87 -4.60
CA GLY A 253 7.04 17.07 -5.19
C GLY A 253 6.33 15.78 -5.60
N GLY A 254 6.84 14.60 -5.20
CA GLY A 254 6.27 13.30 -5.58
C GLY A 254 4.89 13.08 -4.98
N ASP A 255 3.97 12.56 -5.81
CA ASP A 255 2.64 12.13 -5.39
C ASP A 255 2.53 10.62 -5.51
N TYR A 256 2.33 9.92 -4.37
CA TYR A 256 2.24 8.46 -4.30
C TYR A 256 0.80 7.95 -4.25
N GLY A 257 -0.17 8.86 -4.46
CA GLY A 257 -1.52 8.57 -4.93
C GLY A 257 -2.57 8.23 -3.89
N TYR A 258 -2.24 7.92 -2.64
CA TYR A 258 -3.24 7.63 -1.62
C TYR A 258 -3.98 8.91 -1.18
N ARG A 259 -5.30 8.81 -0.98
CA ARG A 259 -6.20 9.92 -0.57
C ARG A 259 -7.26 9.41 0.40
N PHE A 260 -7.12 9.71 1.68
CA PHE A 260 -8.08 9.31 2.70
C PHE A 260 -9.46 9.93 2.48
N ARG A 261 -9.53 11.18 2.03
CA ARG A 261 -10.79 11.90 1.74
C ARG A 261 -11.70 11.17 0.73
N ASN A 262 -11.13 10.28 -0.07
CA ASN A 262 -11.85 9.43 -1.02
C ASN A 262 -12.17 8.04 -0.43
N GLY A 263 -12.00 7.87 0.87
CA GLY A 263 -12.26 6.64 1.61
C GLY A 263 -11.00 5.92 2.09
N ARG A 264 -11.04 5.44 3.35
CA ARG A 264 -9.91 4.78 4.03
C ARG A 264 -9.29 3.64 3.22
N LYS A 265 -10.13 2.82 2.56
CA LYS A 265 -9.68 1.63 1.82
C LYS A 265 -8.76 1.95 0.62
N GLY A 266 -8.68 3.20 0.18
CA GLY A 266 -7.86 3.58 -0.96
C GLY A 266 -8.27 2.92 -2.29
N THR A 267 -9.52 2.46 -2.40
CA THR A 267 -10.07 1.77 -3.59
C THR A 267 -10.89 2.70 -4.49
N HIS A 268 -11.06 3.96 -4.10
CA HIS A 268 -11.77 4.96 -4.90
C HIS A 268 -11.04 5.21 -6.23
N PRO A 269 -11.76 5.46 -7.34
CA PRO A 269 -11.15 5.74 -8.66
C PRO A 269 -10.15 6.91 -8.70
N PHE A 270 -10.19 7.82 -7.71
CA PHE A 270 -9.23 8.94 -7.55
C PHE A 270 -8.08 8.63 -6.60
N THR A 271 -7.84 7.35 -6.30
CA THR A 271 -6.75 6.92 -5.43
C THR A 271 -5.84 5.95 -6.18
N SER A 272 -4.54 6.23 -6.19
CA SER A 272 -3.50 5.38 -6.75
C SER A 272 -2.71 4.70 -5.64
N TRP A 273 -2.16 3.52 -5.92
CA TRP A 273 -1.29 2.82 -4.99
C TRP A 273 0.08 2.48 -5.60
N ASN A 274 0.14 2.34 -6.94
CA ASN A 274 1.36 2.01 -7.66
C ASN A 274 1.47 2.76 -8.99
N GLY A 275 1.17 4.07 -8.98
CA GLY A 275 1.29 4.90 -10.17
C GLY A 275 0.23 4.66 -11.24
N GLU A 276 -0.97 4.18 -10.86
CA GLU A 276 -2.05 3.90 -11.81
C GLU A 276 -2.70 5.16 -12.38
N LEU A 277 -2.70 6.24 -11.61
CA LEU A 277 -3.29 7.50 -12.02
C LEU A 277 -2.26 8.46 -12.61
N PRO A 278 -2.68 9.30 -13.57
CA PRO A 278 -1.81 10.33 -14.16
C PRO A 278 -1.22 11.25 -13.07
N GLY A 279 0.08 11.51 -13.14
CA GLY A 279 0.79 12.35 -12.16
C GLY A 279 1.13 11.67 -10.84
N THR A 280 0.93 10.35 -10.72
CA THR A 280 1.35 9.58 -9.53
C THR A 280 2.53 8.67 -9.82
N LEU A 281 3.30 8.35 -8.76
CA LEU A 281 4.55 7.59 -8.86
C LEU A 281 4.39 6.15 -8.38
N PRO A 282 5.03 5.17 -9.06
CA PRO A 282 4.98 3.77 -8.67
C PRO A 282 5.97 3.44 -7.55
N MET A 283 5.78 2.26 -6.93
CA MET A 283 6.71 1.68 -5.97
C MET A 283 7.96 1.11 -6.65
N VAL A 284 9.04 1.00 -5.88
CA VAL A 284 10.25 0.24 -6.24
C VAL A 284 9.99 -1.25 -6.17
N SER A 285 9.34 -1.67 -5.09
CA SER A 285 8.94 -3.05 -4.83
C SER A 285 7.79 -3.09 -3.83
N GLY A 286 7.02 -4.18 -3.84
CA GLY A 286 6.20 -4.54 -2.70
C GLY A 286 7.08 -5.02 -1.54
N THR A 287 6.64 -4.77 -0.31
CA THR A 287 7.25 -5.31 0.92
C THR A 287 6.33 -6.31 1.59
N GLY A 288 6.84 -6.99 2.60
CA GLY A 288 6.01 -7.70 3.56
C GLY A 288 5.11 -6.76 4.35
N GLU A 289 4.23 -7.37 5.15
CA GLU A 289 3.20 -6.67 5.92
C GLU A 289 3.79 -5.85 7.05
N ALA A 290 3.29 -4.62 7.22
CA ALA A 290 3.69 -3.67 8.24
C ALA A 290 5.22 -3.45 8.32
N PRO A 291 5.86 -2.92 7.27
CA PRO A 291 7.27 -2.57 7.30
C PRO A 291 7.50 -1.40 8.26
N CYS A 292 8.37 -1.61 9.27
CA CYS A 292 8.59 -0.64 10.34
C CYS A 292 9.92 0.11 10.24
N ALA A 293 10.93 -0.46 9.60
CA ALA A 293 12.23 0.20 9.40
C ALA A 293 12.81 -0.15 8.03
N VAL A 294 13.57 0.79 7.47
CA VAL A 294 14.40 0.59 6.28
C VAL A 294 15.75 1.25 6.49
N ILE A 295 16.83 0.52 6.21
CA ILE A 295 18.20 1.06 6.25
C ILE A 295 18.97 0.65 5.00
N GLY A 296 19.87 1.53 4.53
CA GLY A 296 20.95 1.12 3.63
C GLY A 296 22.01 0.41 4.43
N THR A 297 22.59 -0.69 3.93
CA THR A 297 23.52 -1.51 4.70
C THR A 297 24.68 -2.04 3.90
N SER A 298 25.84 -2.18 4.58
CA SER A 298 27.04 -2.82 4.07
C SER A 298 27.19 -4.28 4.50
N ILE A 299 26.25 -4.81 5.26
CA ILE A 299 26.35 -6.16 5.85
C ILE A 299 26.54 -7.27 4.81
N PHE A 300 26.10 -7.05 3.58
CA PHE A 300 26.22 -8.01 2.49
C PHE A 300 27.48 -7.81 1.63
N ASP A 301 28.27 -6.74 1.84
CA ASP A 301 29.47 -6.46 1.06
C ASP A 301 30.57 -7.48 1.34
N ASP A 302 31.25 -7.95 0.28
CA ASP A 302 32.44 -8.78 0.45
C ASP A 302 33.59 -7.96 1.02
N ALA A 303 34.21 -8.45 2.08
CA ALA A 303 35.40 -7.85 2.70
C ALA A 303 36.61 -7.74 1.73
N ALA A 304 36.56 -8.44 0.59
CA ALA A 304 37.58 -8.44 -0.45
C ALA A 304 37.53 -7.26 -1.42
N ASN A 305 36.49 -6.41 -1.38
CA ASN A 305 36.36 -5.25 -2.28
C ASN A 305 36.20 -3.95 -1.50
N PRO A 306 37.29 -3.39 -0.95
CA PRO A 306 37.28 -2.18 -0.13
C PRO A 306 36.95 -0.88 -0.89
N HIS A 307 36.78 -0.93 -2.23
CA HIS A 307 36.47 0.23 -3.07
C HIS A 307 34.97 0.46 -3.25
N LYS A 308 34.12 -0.27 -2.53
CA LYS A 308 32.68 -0.18 -2.64
C LYS A 308 32.12 0.99 -1.84
N LYS A 309 31.78 2.01 -2.59
CA LYS A 309 30.57 2.84 -2.60
C LYS A 309 30.32 3.74 -1.39
N LEU A 310 30.28 5.03 -1.72
CA LEU A 310 29.76 6.10 -0.87
C LEU A 310 28.27 5.89 -0.52
N PHE A 311 27.55 4.99 -1.25
CA PHE A 311 26.14 4.73 -1.11
C PHE A 311 25.85 3.24 -1.21
N PHE A 312 24.96 2.77 -0.36
CA PHE A 312 24.50 1.38 -0.34
C PHE A 312 23.51 1.14 -1.49
N ASP A 313 23.72 0.08 -2.26
CA ASP A 313 22.73 -0.39 -3.27
C ASP A 313 21.81 -1.47 -2.71
N GLU A 314 21.94 -1.77 -1.43
CA GLU A 314 21.15 -2.76 -0.74
C GLU A 314 20.44 -2.17 0.45
N LEU A 315 19.15 -2.45 0.54
CA LEU A 315 18.30 -2.06 1.65
C LEU A 315 17.91 -3.29 2.45
N LEU A 316 17.81 -3.10 3.75
CA LEU A 316 17.22 -4.06 4.66
C LEU A 316 15.97 -3.45 5.27
N VAL A 317 14.87 -4.23 5.28
CA VAL A 317 13.55 -3.81 5.76
C VAL A 317 13.08 -4.77 6.82
N THR A 318 12.49 -4.28 7.91
CA THR A 318 11.78 -5.08 8.89
C THR A 318 10.34 -5.27 8.45
N SER A 319 9.84 -6.52 8.45
CA SER A 319 8.42 -6.84 8.23
C SER A 319 7.84 -7.41 9.52
N TRP A 320 7.08 -6.57 10.24
CA TRP A 320 6.46 -6.92 11.51
C TRP A 320 5.37 -8.00 11.32
N GLY A 321 4.53 -7.86 10.29
CA GLY A 321 3.44 -8.79 10.01
C GLY A 321 3.93 -10.15 9.53
N ASP A 322 5.02 -10.20 8.75
CA ASP A 322 5.53 -11.43 8.13
C ASP A 322 6.71 -12.06 8.88
N HIS A 323 7.02 -11.59 10.09
CA HIS A 323 8.02 -12.20 10.96
C HIS A 323 9.42 -12.31 10.36
N ARG A 324 9.89 -11.29 9.61
CA ARG A 324 11.15 -11.41 8.88
C ARG A 324 11.90 -10.09 8.68
N LEU A 325 13.18 -10.21 8.37
CA LEU A 325 13.97 -9.15 7.75
C LEU A 325 14.09 -9.45 6.26
N GLU A 326 13.89 -8.42 5.43
CA GLU A 326 13.85 -8.50 3.98
C GLU A 326 14.97 -7.67 3.36
N ARG A 327 15.69 -8.26 2.42
CA ARG A 327 16.72 -7.60 1.62
C ARG A 327 16.16 -7.17 0.27
N TYR A 328 16.56 -5.97 -0.17
CA TYR A 328 16.22 -5.40 -1.45
C TYR A 328 17.50 -4.93 -2.16
N ARG A 329 17.81 -5.54 -3.30
CA ARG A 329 18.92 -5.10 -4.15
C ARG A 329 18.39 -4.11 -5.17
N LEU A 330 18.82 -2.85 -5.07
CA LEU A 330 18.39 -1.79 -5.95
C LEU A 330 18.97 -1.97 -7.35
N GLN A 331 18.09 -2.06 -8.35
CA GLN A 331 18.44 -2.10 -9.76
C GLN A 331 17.92 -0.84 -10.43
N SER A 332 18.78 -0.12 -11.13
CA SER A 332 18.38 1.13 -11.80
C SER A 332 17.30 0.87 -12.86
N ARG A 333 16.27 1.71 -12.85
CA ARG A 333 15.19 1.71 -13.83
C ARG A 333 14.83 3.16 -14.17
N GLY A 334 15.32 3.66 -15.30
CA GLY A 334 15.20 5.07 -15.65
C GLY A 334 15.84 5.96 -14.59
N ARG A 335 15.10 6.90 -14.04
CA ARG A 335 15.53 7.77 -12.93
C ARG A 335 15.14 7.23 -11.53
N SER A 336 14.66 6.00 -11.48
CA SER A 336 14.31 5.33 -10.24
C SER A 336 14.94 3.93 -10.19
N TYR A 337 14.35 3.07 -9.38
CA TYR A 337 14.83 1.74 -9.13
C TYR A 337 13.70 0.72 -9.19
N THR A 338 14.08 -0.52 -9.34
CA THR A 338 13.24 -1.70 -9.10
C THR A 338 14.00 -2.65 -8.18
N SER A 339 13.29 -3.51 -7.49
CA SER A 339 13.88 -4.53 -6.64
C SER A 339 12.96 -5.72 -6.50
N GLN A 340 13.49 -6.80 -5.92
CA GLN A 340 12.72 -7.96 -5.48
C GLN A 340 13.06 -8.27 -4.04
N MET A 341 12.06 -8.69 -3.27
CA MET A 341 12.20 -9.07 -1.89
C MET A 341 12.95 -10.40 -1.74
N GLU A 342 13.93 -10.44 -0.86
CA GLU A 342 14.68 -11.63 -0.45
C GLU A 342 14.64 -11.73 1.09
N PRO A 343 14.05 -12.78 1.69
CA PRO A 343 14.06 -12.93 3.13
C PRO A 343 15.46 -13.31 3.62
N ILE A 344 15.93 -12.66 4.70
CA ILE A 344 17.26 -12.89 5.27
C ILE A 344 17.19 -13.51 6.66
N VAL A 345 16.25 -13.07 7.49
CA VAL A 345 15.98 -13.65 8.81
C VAL A 345 14.50 -13.95 8.88
N VAL A 346 14.12 -15.15 9.29
CA VAL A 346 12.73 -15.57 9.40
C VAL A 346 12.50 -16.17 10.78
N GLY A 347 11.53 -15.63 11.51
CA GLY A 347 11.10 -16.14 12.81
C GLY A 347 9.71 -16.80 12.76
N GLY A 348 9.27 -17.24 13.93
CA GLY A 348 7.90 -17.72 14.15
C GLY A 348 6.94 -16.60 14.57
N GLU A 349 5.77 -16.97 15.09
CA GLU A 349 4.72 -16.03 15.51
C GLU A 349 5.18 -15.00 16.56
N ASN A 350 6.20 -15.33 17.35
CA ASN A 350 6.77 -14.49 18.39
C ASN A 350 8.03 -13.74 17.92
N PHE A 351 8.10 -13.39 16.65
CA PHE A 351 9.16 -12.57 16.08
C PHE A 351 8.54 -11.41 15.29
N ARG A 352 8.72 -10.19 15.78
CA ARG A 352 8.08 -8.97 15.25
C ARG A 352 9.11 -7.83 15.17
N PRO A 353 10.03 -7.86 14.19
CA PRO A 353 11.09 -6.85 14.09
C PRO A 353 10.50 -5.47 13.78
N VAL A 354 10.98 -4.43 14.49
CA VAL A 354 10.50 -3.05 14.40
C VAL A 354 11.63 -2.09 14.02
N GLY A 355 12.31 -1.49 15.01
CA GLY A 355 13.37 -0.53 14.78
C GLY A 355 14.69 -1.22 14.39
N MET A 356 15.51 -0.57 13.57
CA MET A 356 16.75 -1.17 13.07
C MET A 356 17.80 -0.10 12.78
N ALA A 357 19.08 -0.39 13.13
CA ALA A 357 20.23 0.48 12.83
C ALA A 357 21.51 -0.31 12.61
N GLU A 358 22.40 0.20 11.74
CA GLU A 358 23.74 -0.33 11.51
C GLU A 358 24.75 0.30 12.48
N ALA A 359 25.54 -0.53 13.12
CA ALA A 359 26.62 -0.11 14.02
C ALA A 359 27.92 0.21 13.25
N PRO A 360 28.86 0.94 13.87
CA PRO A 360 30.16 1.27 13.23
C PRO A 360 30.97 0.06 12.76
N ASP A 361 30.75 -1.12 13.35
CA ASP A 361 31.41 -2.37 12.95
C ASP A 361 30.70 -3.11 11.80
N GLY A 362 29.63 -2.51 11.25
CA GLY A 362 28.82 -3.08 10.17
C GLY A 362 27.83 -4.14 10.62
N SER A 363 27.70 -4.41 11.94
CA SER A 363 26.62 -5.24 12.45
C SER A 363 25.32 -4.45 12.54
N ILE A 364 24.19 -5.16 12.48
CA ILE A 364 22.87 -4.56 12.53
C ILE A 364 22.19 -4.95 13.81
N PHE A 365 21.73 -3.95 14.56
CA PHE A 365 20.86 -4.15 15.71
C PHE A 365 19.42 -3.86 15.33
N PHE A 366 18.50 -4.66 15.85
CA PHE A 366 17.08 -4.41 15.67
C PHE A 366 16.27 -4.82 16.89
N SER A 367 15.19 -4.08 17.12
CA SER A 367 14.21 -4.35 18.17
C SER A 367 13.17 -5.34 17.68
N ASP A 368 12.61 -6.12 18.59
CA ASP A 368 11.62 -7.14 18.34
C ASP A 368 10.46 -6.96 19.34
N TRP A 369 9.29 -6.61 18.81
CA TRP A 369 8.05 -6.41 19.58
C TRP A 369 7.51 -7.70 20.18
N VAL A 370 7.82 -8.85 19.59
CA VAL A 370 7.50 -10.23 20.00
C VAL A 370 6.04 -10.62 19.76
N ASP A 371 5.07 -9.93 20.34
CA ASP A 371 3.65 -10.32 20.31
C ASP A 371 2.92 -9.74 19.09
N ARG A 372 1.89 -10.44 18.61
CA ARG A 372 1.06 -9.96 17.52
C ARG A 372 0.11 -8.82 17.92
N SER A 373 -0.14 -8.65 19.20
CA SER A 373 -1.09 -7.64 19.70
C SER A 373 -0.49 -6.24 19.71
N TYR A 374 -1.29 -5.24 19.41
CA TYR A 374 -0.91 -3.83 19.55
C TYR A 374 -0.90 -3.31 21.00
N PRO A 375 -1.81 -3.74 21.91
CA PRO A 375 -1.72 -3.37 23.32
C PRO A 375 -0.38 -3.80 23.93
N LEU A 376 0.07 -2.99 24.91
CA LEU A 376 1.30 -3.31 25.66
C LEU A 376 1.19 -4.67 26.35
N HIS A 377 2.16 -5.52 26.12
CA HIS A 377 2.15 -6.94 26.56
C HIS A 377 3.35 -7.33 27.44
N GLY A 378 4.29 -6.40 27.67
CA GLY A 378 5.43 -6.62 28.58
C GLY A 378 6.51 -7.58 28.05
N LYS A 379 6.53 -7.87 26.73
CA LYS A 379 7.59 -8.65 26.08
C LYS A 379 8.44 -7.74 25.20
N GLY A 380 9.66 -8.13 24.93
CA GLY A 380 10.54 -7.38 24.04
C GLY A 380 11.91 -8.01 23.92
N ARG A 381 12.57 -7.81 22.79
CA ARG A 381 13.94 -8.29 22.54
C ARG A 381 14.73 -7.28 21.72
N VAL A 382 16.04 -7.38 21.83
CA VAL A 382 17.00 -6.72 20.93
C VAL A 382 17.93 -7.78 20.40
N TRP A 383 18.08 -7.80 19.08
CA TRP A 383 18.93 -8.74 18.35
C TRP A 383 20.09 -8.03 17.67
N ARG A 384 21.19 -8.76 17.45
CA ARG A 384 22.33 -8.35 16.62
C ARG A 384 22.53 -9.34 15.48
N LEU A 385 22.46 -8.85 14.25
CA LEU A 385 22.84 -9.57 13.04
C LEU A 385 24.25 -9.15 12.64
N SER A 386 25.18 -10.09 12.49
CA SER A 386 26.58 -9.81 12.16
C SER A 386 27.13 -10.84 11.19
N LYS A 387 28.23 -10.49 10.52
CA LYS A 387 28.99 -11.46 9.72
C LYS A 387 29.63 -12.49 10.64
N LYS A 388 29.64 -13.75 10.22
CA LYS A 388 30.45 -14.77 10.88
C LYS A 388 31.92 -14.43 10.74
N PRO A 389 32.73 -14.69 11.77
CA PRO A 389 34.19 -14.51 11.67
C PRO A 389 34.74 -15.33 10.50
N ILE A 390 35.46 -14.67 9.62
CA ILE A 390 36.20 -15.36 8.54
C ILE A 390 37.60 -15.62 9.09
N ASP A 391 38.04 -16.87 9.11
CA ASP A 391 39.42 -17.23 9.41
C ASP A 391 40.35 -16.64 8.30
N ARG A 392 40.81 -15.43 8.48
CA ARG A 392 41.78 -14.77 7.61
C ARG A 392 42.89 -14.16 8.44
N ASN A 393 44.08 -14.70 8.23
CA ASN A 393 45.37 -14.00 8.45
C ASN A 393 45.55 -13.03 7.25
N ASP A 394 45.04 -11.82 7.28
CA ASP A 394 45.50 -10.77 6.38
C ASP A 394 45.12 -9.37 6.90
N GLY A 395 46.14 -8.48 6.80
CA GLY A 395 46.26 -7.22 7.50
C GLY A 395 45.21 -6.14 7.14
N ALA A 396 45.05 -5.27 8.12
CA ALA A 396 44.21 -4.06 8.06
C ALA A 396 44.65 -3.11 6.94
N ILE A 397 43.68 -2.70 6.10
CA ILE A 397 43.85 -1.63 5.10
C ILE A 397 42.93 -0.46 5.46
N GLY A 398 43.55 0.71 5.58
CA GLY A 398 42.94 1.94 6.02
C GLY A 398 41.94 2.55 4.99
N LEU A 399 41.00 3.29 5.50
CA LEU A 399 39.97 4.04 4.79
C LEU A 399 40.58 5.13 3.91
N VAL A 400 40.33 5.09 2.62
CA VAL A 400 40.53 6.22 1.69
C VAL A 400 39.19 6.90 1.41
N ARG A 401 39.06 8.15 1.86
CA ARG A 401 37.91 9.03 1.53
C ARG A 401 38.10 9.58 0.12
N ASN A 402 37.14 9.34 -0.75
CA ASN A 402 37.11 9.99 -2.07
C ASN A 402 36.04 11.11 -2.07
N ARG A 403 36.46 12.31 -2.49
CA ARG A 403 35.64 13.52 -2.54
C ARG A 403 35.11 13.71 -3.97
N GLY A 404 33.81 13.60 -4.15
CA GLY A 404 33.11 14.04 -5.37
C GLY A 404 32.17 15.19 -5.05
N GLY A 405 32.47 16.39 -5.50
CA GLY A 405 31.60 17.55 -5.26
C GLY A 405 30.63 17.77 -6.42
N PHE A 406 29.38 18.07 -6.08
CA PHE A 406 28.42 18.69 -7.02
C PHE A 406 28.44 20.21 -6.84
N THR A 407 28.56 20.92 -7.96
CA THR A 407 28.55 22.40 -7.98
C THR A 407 27.11 22.85 -8.25
N THR A 408 26.49 23.49 -7.29
CA THR A 408 25.23 24.21 -7.50
C THR A 408 25.56 25.59 -8.08
N LEU A 409 25.19 25.83 -9.34
CA LEU A 409 25.31 27.12 -9.97
C LEU A 409 24.10 27.98 -9.60
N THR A 410 24.29 28.98 -8.75
CA THR A 410 23.32 30.07 -8.55
C THR A 410 23.55 31.10 -9.67
N LEU A 411 22.60 31.19 -10.58
CA LEU A 411 22.57 32.16 -11.68
C LEU A 411 21.49 33.22 -11.37
N ASN A 412 21.84 34.51 -11.40
CA ASN A 412 20.92 35.64 -11.25
C ASN A 412 21.00 36.57 -12.46
N GLY A 413 19.84 37.09 -12.94
CA GLY A 413 19.69 38.04 -14.02
C GLY A 413 19.05 37.47 -15.30
N PRO A 414 18.78 38.29 -16.33
CA PRO A 414 18.06 37.90 -17.57
C PRO A 414 18.73 36.77 -18.35
N GLU A 415 20.06 36.66 -18.33
CA GLU A 415 20.79 35.55 -18.94
C GLU A 415 20.56 34.25 -18.17
N ALA A 416 20.33 34.35 -16.86
CA ALA A 416 20.01 33.21 -16.02
C ALA A 416 18.63 32.64 -16.35
N ASP A 417 17.66 33.48 -16.68
CA ASP A 417 16.31 33.05 -17.07
C ASP A 417 16.31 32.29 -18.40
N ALA A 418 17.06 32.78 -19.39
CA ALA A 418 17.21 32.08 -20.66
C ALA A 418 17.89 30.71 -20.46
N LYS A 419 18.92 30.63 -19.60
CA LYS A 419 19.59 29.38 -19.28
C LYS A 419 18.70 28.43 -18.50
N ARG A 420 17.90 28.92 -17.54
CA ARG A 420 16.92 28.10 -16.81
C ARG A 420 15.88 27.52 -17.77
N LYS A 421 15.28 28.31 -18.63
CA LYS A 421 14.35 27.86 -19.68
C LYS A 421 14.96 26.81 -20.60
N ALA A 422 16.22 26.99 -20.99
CA ALA A 422 16.93 26.02 -21.82
C ALA A 422 17.15 24.68 -21.09
N MET A 423 17.56 24.73 -19.82
CA MET A 423 17.69 23.53 -18.98
C MET A 423 16.38 22.80 -18.82
N VAL A 424 15.28 23.51 -18.53
CA VAL A 424 13.95 22.88 -18.39
C VAL A 424 13.54 22.22 -19.71
N ARG A 425 13.79 22.87 -20.86
CA ARG A 425 13.52 22.27 -22.18
C ARG A 425 14.36 21.01 -22.45
N GLU A 426 15.63 21.02 -22.05
CA GLU A 426 16.49 19.82 -22.17
C GLU A 426 15.98 18.68 -21.32
N GLN A 427 15.65 18.91 -20.05
CA GLN A 427 15.06 17.90 -19.16
C GLN A 427 13.73 17.37 -19.69
N TRP A 428 12.89 18.25 -20.25
CA TRP A 428 11.63 17.86 -20.89
C TRP A 428 11.84 17.00 -22.12
N SER A 429 12.82 17.35 -22.97
CA SER A 429 13.22 16.55 -24.13
C SER A 429 13.74 15.18 -23.71
N ASP A 430 14.50 15.09 -22.62
CA ASP A 430 14.99 13.83 -22.06
C ASP A 430 13.82 12.97 -21.52
N ALA A 431 12.87 13.59 -20.81
CA ALA A 431 11.67 12.92 -20.37
C ALA A 431 10.85 12.37 -21.54
N SER A 432 10.73 13.14 -22.64
CA SER A 432 10.05 12.70 -23.85
C SER A 432 10.74 11.51 -24.53
N ARG A 433 12.07 11.43 -24.46
CA ARG A 433 12.84 10.26 -24.97
C ARG A 433 12.71 9.02 -24.07
N LEU A 434 12.57 9.21 -22.76
CA LEU A 434 12.38 8.17 -21.75
C LEU A 434 10.91 8.05 -21.36
N ALA A 435 9.99 8.19 -22.30
CA ALA A 435 8.55 8.41 -22.11
C ALA A 435 7.83 7.42 -21.16
N THR A 436 8.44 6.27 -20.86
CA THR A 436 7.86 5.26 -19.96
C THR A 436 8.28 5.40 -18.51
N ASP A 437 9.16 6.37 -18.17
CA ASP A 437 9.66 6.56 -16.81
C ASP A 437 8.98 7.76 -16.12
N PRO A 438 8.00 7.52 -15.21
CA PRO A 438 7.28 8.58 -14.53
C PRO A 438 8.17 9.44 -13.62
N PHE A 439 9.29 8.93 -13.12
CA PHE A 439 10.23 9.70 -12.30
C PHE A 439 10.99 10.74 -13.12
N THR A 440 11.34 10.42 -14.35
CA THR A 440 11.94 11.40 -15.28
C THR A 440 10.96 12.53 -15.57
N TRP A 441 9.68 12.21 -15.79
CA TRP A 441 8.63 13.21 -15.96
C TRP A 441 8.41 14.05 -14.70
N GLN A 442 8.42 13.43 -13.50
CA GLN A 442 8.30 14.17 -12.23
C GLN A 442 9.41 15.21 -12.08
N ILE A 443 10.66 14.84 -12.34
CA ILE A 443 11.80 15.76 -12.26
C ILE A 443 11.64 16.92 -13.24
N ALA A 444 11.28 16.63 -14.49
CA ALA A 444 11.04 17.65 -15.51
C ALA A 444 9.84 18.56 -15.14
N SER A 445 8.78 17.97 -14.59
CA SER A 445 7.59 18.67 -14.10
C SER A 445 7.93 19.66 -12.97
N GLN A 446 8.76 19.24 -11.99
CA GLN A 446 9.21 20.12 -10.91
C GLN A 446 10.01 21.33 -11.44
N SER A 447 10.87 21.11 -12.42
CA SER A 447 11.63 22.19 -13.04
C SER A 447 10.72 23.16 -13.82
N LEU A 448 9.70 22.64 -14.50
CA LEU A 448 8.69 23.45 -15.18
C LEU A 448 7.80 24.19 -14.17
N MET A 449 7.38 23.55 -13.09
CA MET A 449 6.60 24.18 -12.01
C MET A 449 7.33 25.38 -11.43
N GLN A 450 8.62 25.24 -11.07
CA GLN A 450 9.44 26.35 -10.57
C GLN A 450 9.52 27.52 -11.56
N LEU A 451 9.63 27.23 -12.86
CA LEU A 451 9.61 28.26 -13.92
C LEU A 451 8.24 28.95 -13.97
N LEU A 452 7.14 28.23 -13.80
CA LEU A 452 5.79 28.79 -13.88
C LEU A 452 5.38 29.57 -12.62
N GLN A 453 5.94 29.24 -11.45
CA GLN A 453 5.68 29.96 -10.19
C GLN A 453 6.08 31.45 -10.25
N GLU A 454 7.02 31.80 -11.08
CA GLU A 454 7.44 33.20 -11.27
C GLU A 454 6.46 33.98 -12.16
N GLY A 455 5.53 33.30 -12.84
CA GLY A 455 4.54 33.88 -13.74
C GLY A 455 3.17 34.08 -13.09
N PRO A 456 2.24 34.72 -13.82
CA PRO A 456 0.88 34.89 -13.34
C PRO A 456 0.06 33.57 -13.46
N VAL A 457 -1.07 33.51 -12.73
CA VAL A 457 -2.12 32.52 -12.97
C VAL A 457 -2.55 32.55 -14.43
N LEU A 458 -2.70 31.39 -15.05
CA LEU A 458 -3.00 31.27 -16.47
C LEU A 458 -4.45 31.66 -16.77
N ASP A 459 -4.65 32.39 -17.87
CA ASP A 459 -5.94 32.43 -18.54
C ASP A 459 -6.10 31.22 -19.48
N ARG A 460 -7.30 31.06 -20.08
CA ARG A 460 -7.58 29.94 -20.98
C ARG A 460 -6.65 29.92 -22.21
N LYS A 461 -6.27 31.05 -22.73
CA LYS A 461 -5.37 31.16 -23.90
C LYS A 461 -3.96 30.74 -23.52
N ALA A 462 -3.45 31.25 -22.40
CA ALA A 462 -2.13 30.90 -21.90
C ALA A 462 -2.06 29.40 -21.52
N ALA A 463 -3.11 28.82 -20.92
CA ALA A 463 -3.22 27.41 -20.64
C ALA A 463 -3.17 26.55 -21.92
N ALA A 464 -3.89 26.96 -22.98
CA ALA A 464 -3.84 26.25 -24.26
C ALA A 464 -2.45 26.34 -24.91
N VAL A 465 -1.79 27.49 -24.83
CA VAL A 465 -0.41 27.69 -25.34
C VAL A 465 0.57 26.81 -24.56
N LEU A 466 0.43 26.75 -23.22
CA LEU A 466 1.29 25.93 -22.39
C LEU A 466 1.16 24.43 -22.79
N LEU A 467 -0.06 23.92 -22.91
CA LEU A 467 -0.27 22.52 -23.31
C LEU A 467 0.23 22.24 -24.75
N ALA A 468 0.14 23.21 -25.65
CA ALA A 468 0.67 23.09 -27.01
C ALA A 468 2.22 23.14 -27.04
N GLU A 469 2.83 23.94 -26.17
CA GLU A 469 4.29 24.10 -26.11
C GLU A 469 5.00 22.94 -25.43
N TRP A 470 4.44 22.45 -24.31
CA TRP A 470 5.05 21.42 -23.47
C TRP A 470 4.42 20.03 -23.68
N GLY A 471 3.19 19.95 -24.18
CA GLY A 471 2.61 18.70 -24.65
C GLY A 471 3.23 18.25 -25.95
N THR A 472 3.49 16.97 -26.10
CA THR A 472 4.03 16.39 -27.34
C THR A 472 2.95 15.56 -28.00
N PRO A 473 2.60 15.80 -29.27
CA PRO A 473 1.64 14.97 -29.99
C PRO A 473 2.02 13.49 -29.94
N GLY A 474 1.08 12.64 -29.55
CA GLY A 474 1.31 11.20 -29.38
C GLY A 474 2.01 10.81 -28.06
N GLN A 475 2.32 11.77 -27.19
CA GLN A 475 2.88 11.55 -25.87
C GLN A 475 1.97 12.14 -24.80
N PRO A 476 0.93 11.47 -24.37
CA PRO A 476 -0.03 11.98 -23.38
C PRO A 476 0.60 12.30 -22.03
N ASP A 477 1.70 11.64 -21.66
CA ASP A 477 2.45 11.93 -20.44
C ASP A 477 3.02 13.36 -20.45
N ALA A 478 3.54 13.84 -21.57
CA ALA A 478 4.00 15.22 -21.69
C ALA A 478 2.89 16.23 -21.36
N THR A 479 1.71 16.05 -21.93
CA THR A 479 0.55 16.91 -21.66
C THR A 479 0.09 16.81 -20.20
N THR A 480 0.04 15.60 -19.67
CA THR A 480 -0.32 15.33 -18.27
C THR A 480 0.61 16.05 -17.31
N TRP A 481 1.92 15.84 -17.45
CA TRP A 481 2.90 16.41 -16.54
C TRP A 481 3.06 17.93 -16.68
N ALA A 482 2.83 18.48 -17.87
CA ALA A 482 2.75 19.93 -18.07
C ALA A 482 1.55 20.54 -17.33
N ALA A 483 0.40 19.89 -17.39
CA ALA A 483 -0.79 20.30 -16.64
C ALA A 483 -0.57 20.20 -15.12
N VAL A 484 0.05 19.11 -14.64
CA VAL A 484 0.41 18.93 -13.22
C VAL A 484 1.35 20.04 -12.77
N ALA A 485 2.45 20.32 -13.51
CA ALA A 485 3.37 21.41 -13.20
C ALA A 485 2.67 22.77 -13.09
N ALA A 486 1.75 23.05 -13.98
CA ALA A 486 1.02 24.33 -14.00
C ALA A 486 0.04 24.45 -12.83
N ARG A 487 -0.64 23.35 -12.43
CA ARG A 487 -1.49 23.32 -11.24
C ARG A 487 -0.67 23.47 -9.96
N ASP A 488 0.46 22.79 -9.87
CA ASP A 488 1.31 22.83 -8.68
C ASP A 488 2.00 24.18 -8.52
N ALA A 489 2.26 24.89 -9.63
CA ALA A 489 2.71 26.29 -9.61
C ALA A 489 1.63 27.23 -9.03
N HIS A 490 0.41 27.10 -9.52
CA HIS A 490 -0.75 27.90 -9.11
C HIS A 490 -2.00 27.01 -9.13
N PRO A 491 -2.56 26.61 -7.99
CA PRO A 491 -3.71 25.68 -7.91
C PRO A 491 -4.95 26.14 -8.72
N GLU A 492 -5.14 27.42 -8.89
CA GLU A 492 -6.22 28.02 -9.67
C GLU A 492 -6.16 27.65 -11.16
N ASN A 493 -4.97 27.30 -11.66
CA ASN A 493 -4.79 26.86 -13.06
C ASN A 493 -5.60 25.60 -13.37
N ALA A 494 -5.94 24.77 -12.37
CA ALA A 494 -6.81 23.61 -12.56
C ALA A 494 -8.12 23.99 -13.25
N LYS A 495 -8.73 25.14 -12.91
CA LYS A 495 -10.02 25.57 -13.49
C LYS A 495 -9.95 25.83 -14.99
N VAL A 496 -8.86 26.39 -15.48
CA VAL A 496 -8.69 26.72 -16.90
C VAL A 496 -8.13 25.57 -17.70
N LEU A 497 -7.36 24.66 -17.05
CA LEU A 497 -6.80 23.46 -17.69
C LEU A 497 -7.82 22.34 -17.83
N THR A 498 -8.70 22.12 -16.84
CA THR A 498 -9.66 21.02 -16.82
C THR A 498 -10.50 20.92 -18.10
N PRO A 499 -11.11 21.98 -18.63
CA PRO A 499 -11.87 21.89 -19.89
C PRO A 499 -11.01 21.45 -21.08
N LEU A 500 -9.74 21.84 -21.13
CA LEU A 500 -8.79 21.46 -22.18
C LEU A 500 -8.42 19.98 -22.09
N LEU A 501 -8.17 19.51 -20.86
CA LEU A 501 -7.88 18.10 -20.59
C LEU A 501 -9.06 17.20 -20.91
N LEU A 502 -10.28 17.58 -20.54
CA LEU A 502 -11.52 16.83 -20.87
C LEU A 502 -11.77 16.75 -22.39
N ALA A 503 -11.36 17.77 -23.13
CA ALA A 503 -11.50 17.79 -24.59
C ALA A 503 -10.43 16.98 -25.34
N HIS A 504 -9.36 16.55 -24.67
CA HIS A 504 -8.21 15.88 -25.28
C HIS A 504 -8.59 14.51 -25.88
N ASP A 505 -7.87 14.10 -26.95
CA ASP A 505 -8.15 12.81 -27.62
C ASP A 505 -7.68 11.59 -26.82
N ASP A 506 -6.55 11.71 -26.11
CA ASP A 506 -6.01 10.61 -25.30
C ASP A 506 -6.82 10.40 -24.02
N PRO A 507 -7.30 9.18 -23.73
CA PRO A 507 -8.11 8.89 -22.55
C PRO A 507 -7.37 9.11 -21.22
N ARG A 508 -6.02 8.97 -21.15
CA ARG A 508 -5.25 9.20 -19.94
C ARG A 508 -5.19 10.69 -19.59
N VAL A 509 -5.11 11.56 -20.59
CA VAL A 509 -5.20 13.02 -20.39
C VAL A 509 -6.61 13.41 -19.92
N ARG A 510 -7.66 12.82 -20.54
CA ARG A 510 -9.05 13.03 -20.07
C ARG A 510 -9.24 12.58 -18.64
N LEU A 511 -8.64 11.47 -18.24
CA LEU A 511 -8.71 10.97 -16.86
C LEU A 511 -8.24 12.01 -15.84
N LEU A 512 -7.13 12.70 -16.10
CA LEU A 512 -6.69 13.80 -15.26
C LEU A 512 -7.73 14.93 -15.16
N GLY A 513 -8.32 15.31 -16.30
CA GLY A 513 -9.38 16.31 -16.34
C GLY A 513 -10.63 15.90 -15.54
N VAL A 514 -11.03 14.63 -15.63
CA VAL A 514 -12.15 14.06 -14.86
C VAL A 514 -11.87 14.10 -13.35
N ILE A 515 -10.68 13.70 -12.95
CA ILE A 515 -10.27 13.73 -11.52
C ILE A 515 -10.35 15.16 -10.99
N TRP A 516 -9.76 16.13 -11.70
CA TRP A 516 -9.76 17.54 -11.26
C TRP A 516 -11.18 18.14 -11.25
N ALA A 517 -12.02 17.78 -12.22
CA ALA A 517 -13.42 18.23 -12.24
C ALA A 517 -14.20 17.72 -11.04
N GLY A 518 -14.04 16.44 -10.69
CA GLY A 518 -14.67 15.83 -9.52
C GLY A 518 -14.19 16.42 -8.20
N GLU A 519 -12.85 16.44 -7.98
CA GLU A 519 -12.21 17.01 -6.77
C GLU A 519 -12.55 18.50 -6.59
N GLY A 520 -12.64 19.25 -7.68
CA GLY A 520 -13.02 20.68 -7.68
C GLY A 520 -14.51 20.95 -7.69
N ALA A 521 -15.35 19.90 -7.68
CA ALA A 521 -16.81 19.99 -7.80
C ALA A 521 -17.28 20.93 -8.93
N MET A 522 -16.63 20.83 -10.10
CA MET A 522 -16.81 21.75 -11.23
C MET A 522 -18.12 21.46 -12.00
N LEU A 523 -19.24 22.01 -11.54
CA LEU A 523 -20.57 21.78 -12.09
C LEU A 523 -20.65 22.11 -13.59
N ASP A 524 -19.95 23.13 -14.04
CA ASP A 524 -19.86 23.56 -15.44
C ASP A 524 -19.17 22.52 -16.36
N GLN A 525 -18.41 21.58 -15.79
CA GLN A 525 -17.72 20.51 -16.53
C GLN A 525 -18.56 19.23 -16.61
N ARG A 526 -19.64 19.10 -15.86
CA ARG A 526 -20.52 17.94 -15.86
C ARG A 526 -20.95 17.48 -17.27
N PRO A 527 -21.40 18.36 -18.19
CA PRO A 527 -21.77 17.95 -19.55
C PRO A 527 -20.59 17.39 -20.36
N ALA A 528 -19.36 17.90 -20.14
CA ALA A 528 -18.18 17.42 -20.83
C ALA A 528 -17.78 16.00 -20.37
N ILE A 529 -17.94 15.70 -19.06
CA ILE A 529 -17.71 14.36 -18.52
C ILE A 529 -18.74 13.37 -19.09
N GLU A 530 -20.01 13.72 -19.12
CA GLU A 530 -21.06 12.88 -19.72
C GLU A 530 -20.81 12.58 -21.20
N ALA A 531 -20.46 13.62 -21.97
CA ALA A 531 -20.11 13.44 -23.38
C ALA A 531 -18.87 12.55 -23.56
N GLY A 532 -17.92 12.62 -22.62
CA GLY A 532 -16.72 11.80 -22.60
C GLY A 532 -17.00 10.30 -22.52
N LEU A 533 -18.07 9.90 -21.82
CA LEU A 533 -18.51 8.50 -21.69
C LEU A 533 -18.96 7.87 -23.02
N SER A 534 -19.29 8.67 -24.02
CA SER A 534 -19.69 8.21 -25.36
C SER A 534 -18.54 8.23 -26.37
N ARG A 535 -17.34 8.63 -25.97
CA ARG A 535 -16.18 8.71 -26.88
C ARG A 535 -15.50 7.34 -27.05
N PRO A 536 -14.98 7.02 -28.25
CA PRO A 536 -14.16 5.83 -28.47
C PRO A 536 -12.92 5.80 -27.56
N GLY A 537 -12.44 4.58 -27.23
CA GLY A 537 -11.26 4.38 -26.41
C GLY A 537 -11.48 4.65 -24.92
N LEU A 538 -12.73 4.61 -24.44
CA LEU A 538 -13.02 4.68 -22.99
C LEU A 538 -12.39 3.48 -22.27
N SER A 539 -11.45 3.74 -21.35
CA SER A 539 -10.92 2.72 -20.46
C SER A 539 -11.84 2.52 -19.26
N ARG A 540 -11.65 1.41 -18.53
CA ARG A 540 -12.37 1.16 -17.28
C ARG A 540 -12.11 2.25 -16.25
N GLU A 541 -10.85 2.61 -16.07
CA GLU A 541 -10.41 3.64 -15.13
C GLU A 541 -11.08 4.99 -15.43
N LEU A 542 -11.13 5.37 -16.70
CA LEU A 542 -11.80 6.61 -17.10
C LEU A 542 -13.33 6.53 -16.90
N PHE A 543 -13.94 5.36 -17.12
CA PHE A 543 -15.36 5.13 -16.86
C PHE A 543 -15.69 5.28 -15.36
N GLU A 544 -14.99 4.55 -14.50
CA GLU A 544 -15.16 4.58 -13.04
C GLU A 544 -14.90 5.98 -12.48
N ALA A 545 -13.82 6.62 -12.94
CA ALA A 545 -13.50 7.99 -12.56
C ALA A 545 -14.58 8.98 -12.99
N SER A 546 -15.17 8.81 -14.19
CA SER A 546 -16.24 9.68 -14.67
C SER A 546 -17.50 9.56 -13.81
N LEU A 547 -17.88 8.33 -13.40
CA LEU A 547 -19.00 8.12 -12.49
C LEU A 547 -18.73 8.79 -11.14
N ALA A 548 -17.55 8.56 -10.57
CA ALA A 548 -17.16 9.16 -9.29
C ALA A 548 -17.15 10.70 -9.37
N ALA A 549 -16.65 11.29 -10.46
CA ALA A 549 -16.68 12.73 -10.67
C ALA A 549 -18.10 13.27 -10.71
N LEU A 550 -19.01 12.61 -11.47
CA LEU A 550 -20.40 12.99 -11.56
C LEU A 550 -21.10 12.94 -10.20
N GLU A 551 -20.88 11.88 -9.40
CA GLU A 551 -21.40 11.77 -8.04
C GLU A 551 -20.87 12.89 -7.12
N MET A 552 -19.58 13.19 -7.16
CA MET A 552 -18.98 14.26 -6.36
C MET A 552 -19.54 15.65 -6.73
N ILE A 553 -19.68 15.93 -8.03
CA ILE A 553 -20.24 17.18 -8.55
C ILE A 553 -21.72 17.31 -8.14
N ASP A 554 -22.51 16.26 -8.31
CA ASP A 554 -23.94 16.25 -7.98
C ASP A 554 -24.16 16.37 -6.46
N ALA A 555 -23.35 15.68 -5.65
CA ALA A 555 -23.37 15.80 -4.19
C ALA A 555 -23.03 17.22 -3.71
N ALA A 556 -22.05 17.86 -4.32
CA ALA A 556 -21.67 19.25 -4.01
C ALA A 556 -22.79 20.23 -4.41
N ALA A 557 -23.39 20.05 -5.59
CA ALA A 557 -24.54 20.85 -6.03
C ALA A 557 -25.73 20.69 -5.10
N ALA A 558 -26.05 19.45 -4.69
CA ALA A 558 -27.14 19.19 -3.72
C ALA A 558 -26.87 19.85 -2.34
N LYS A 559 -25.64 19.85 -1.86
CA LYS A 559 -25.27 20.54 -0.61
C LYS A 559 -25.41 22.06 -0.69
N ALA A 560 -25.27 22.64 -1.85
CA ALA A 560 -25.44 24.07 -2.07
C ALA A 560 -26.93 24.52 -2.05
N GLU A 561 -27.88 23.59 -2.25
CA GLU A 561 -29.29 23.87 -2.14
C GLU A 561 -29.77 23.98 -0.67
N PRO A 562 -30.73 24.90 -0.36
CA PRO A 562 -31.29 25.00 0.99
C PRO A 562 -31.91 23.68 1.44
N ALA A 563 -31.63 23.26 2.69
CA ALA A 563 -32.11 22.01 3.27
C ALA A 563 -33.64 21.80 3.17
N THR A 564 -34.43 22.88 3.09
CA THR A 564 -35.89 22.87 2.90
C THR A 564 -36.34 22.43 1.52
N LYS A 565 -35.47 22.37 0.52
CA LYS A 565 -35.77 21.96 -0.85
C LYS A 565 -35.18 20.59 -1.22
N ARG A 566 -34.43 19.95 -0.33
CA ARG A 566 -33.83 18.64 -0.58
C ARG A 566 -34.87 17.55 -0.49
N ASP A 567 -35.06 16.80 -1.55
CA ASP A 567 -35.77 15.52 -1.56
C ASP A 567 -34.73 14.39 -1.45
N PRO A 568 -34.60 13.71 -0.28
CA PRO A 568 -33.61 12.65 -0.10
C PRO A 568 -33.78 11.47 -1.07
N LYS A 569 -34.96 11.37 -1.73
CA LYS A 569 -35.24 10.34 -2.74
C LYS A 569 -34.82 10.75 -4.16
N LYS A 570 -34.36 11.98 -4.33
CA LYS A 570 -33.92 12.54 -5.62
C LYS A 570 -32.41 12.78 -5.68
N GLU A 571 -31.63 12.35 -4.70
CA GLU A 571 -30.19 12.37 -4.84
C GLU A 571 -29.84 11.44 -6.03
N PRO A 572 -29.18 11.94 -7.08
CA PRO A 572 -28.81 11.13 -8.21
C PRO A 572 -27.85 10.05 -7.74
N SER A 573 -28.28 8.80 -7.71
CA SER A 573 -27.38 7.68 -7.46
C SER A 573 -26.65 7.36 -8.76
N GLY A 574 -25.32 7.19 -8.70
CA GLY A 574 -24.53 6.69 -9.84
C GLY A 574 -25.10 5.41 -10.43
N GLU A 575 -25.78 4.60 -9.62
CA GLU A 575 -26.48 3.38 -10.02
C GLU A 575 -27.61 3.63 -11.04
N GLN A 576 -28.41 4.66 -10.88
CA GLN A 576 -29.45 4.99 -11.87
C GLN A 576 -28.85 5.40 -13.22
N TYR A 577 -27.75 6.13 -13.18
CA TYR A 577 -27.04 6.53 -14.40
C TYR A 577 -26.49 5.33 -15.16
N VAL A 578 -25.91 4.39 -14.44
CA VAL A 578 -25.38 3.13 -14.96
C VAL A 578 -26.49 2.28 -15.58
N LEU A 579 -27.65 2.18 -14.95
CA LEU A 579 -28.82 1.47 -15.47
C LEU A 579 -29.38 2.10 -16.74
N GLN A 580 -29.36 3.42 -16.86
CA GLN A 580 -29.73 4.11 -18.10
C GLN A 580 -28.80 3.75 -19.25
N MET A 581 -27.47 3.69 -19.01
CA MET A 581 -26.48 3.26 -20.01
C MET A 581 -26.75 1.85 -20.50
N LEU A 582 -27.11 0.92 -19.61
CA LEU A 582 -27.42 -0.47 -19.96
C LEU A 582 -28.66 -0.60 -20.81
N ARG A 583 -29.69 0.22 -20.56
CA ARG A 583 -30.97 0.20 -21.30
C ARG A 583 -30.88 0.86 -22.66
N ASN A 584 -29.96 1.81 -22.81
CA ASN A 584 -29.85 2.56 -24.07
C ASN A 584 -28.98 1.77 -25.08
N ALA A 585 -29.66 1.24 -26.12
CA ALA A 585 -28.98 0.48 -27.18
C ALA A 585 -27.95 1.30 -27.98
N SER A 586 -28.02 2.64 -27.94
CA SER A 586 -27.05 3.52 -28.60
C SER A 586 -25.75 3.70 -27.78
N THR A 587 -25.74 3.28 -26.52
CA THR A 587 -24.55 3.30 -25.69
C THR A 587 -23.52 2.29 -26.24
N LEU A 588 -22.27 2.70 -26.36
CA LEU A 588 -21.18 1.85 -26.85
C LEU A 588 -21.10 0.52 -26.06
N PRO A 589 -20.89 -0.63 -26.73
CA PRO A 589 -20.82 -1.94 -26.06
C PRO A 589 -19.81 -1.99 -24.91
N GLY A 590 -18.63 -1.38 -25.07
CA GLY A 590 -17.62 -1.29 -24.02
C GLY A 590 -18.12 -0.55 -22.77
N VAL A 591 -18.88 0.55 -22.97
CA VAL A 591 -19.50 1.30 -21.86
C VAL A 591 -20.56 0.44 -21.16
N ARG A 592 -21.42 -0.25 -21.93
CA ARG A 592 -22.43 -1.16 -21.38
C ARG A 592 -21.78 -2.33 -20.61
N ARG A 593 -20.61 -2.82 -21.06
CA ARG A 593 -19.84 -3.84 -20.34
C ARG A 593 -19.35 -3.34 -18.97
N PHE A 594 -18.78 -2.14 -18.91
CA PHE A 594 -18.36 -1.55 -17.64
C PHE A 594 -19.55 -1.25 -16.74
N ALA A 595 -20.63 -0.71 -17.31
CA ALA A 595 -21.87 -0.47 -16.60
C ALA A 595 -22.45 -1.76 -15.99
N LEU A 596 -22.39 -2.88 -16.72
CA LEU A 596 -22.88 -4.17 -16.23
C LEU A 596 -22.04 -4.73 -15.07
N LYS A 597 -20.73 -4.50 -15.06
CA LYS A 597 -19.85 -4.85 -13.94
C LYS A 597 -20.15 -4.01 -12.69
N ALA A 598 -20.54 -2.77 -12.84
CA ALA A 598 -20.81 -1.84 -11.74
C ALA A 598 -22.18 -2.09 -11.06
N VAL A 599 -23.09 -2.86 -11.67
CA VAL A 599 -24.41 -3.17 -11.11
C VAL A 599 -24.42 -4.56 -10.49
N ARG A 600 -24.97 -4.69 -9.29
CA ARG A 600 -25.12 -6.01 -8.67
C ARG A 600 -25.98 -6.94 -9.52
N PRO A 601 -25.59 -8.22 -9.68
CA PRO A 601 -26.36 -9.18 -10.51
C PRO A 601 -27.82 -9.36 -10.11
N ASP A 602 -28.15 -9.18 -8.83
CA ASP A 602 -29.48 -9.30 -8.26
C ASP A 602 -30.29 -8.00 -8.24
N HIS A 603 -29.77 -6.92 -8.86
CA HIS A 603 -30.46 -5.63 -8.87
C HIS A 603 -31.86 -5.72 -9.52
N PRO A 604 -32.93 -5.21 -8.88
CA PRO A 604 -34.31 -5.38 -9.35
C PRO A 604 -34.57 -4.85 -10.78
N GLU A 605 -33.90 -3.76 -11.15
CA GLU A 605 -34.05 -3.14 -12.48
C GLU A 605 -33.20 -3.80 -13.57
N LEU A 606 -32.28 -4.69 -13.19
CA LEU A 606 -31.52 -5.53 -14.11
C LEU A 606 -32.32 -6.80 -14.42
N ASN A 607 -33.44 -6.63 -15.14
CA ASN A 607 -34.33 -7.74 -15.43
C ASN A 607 -33.74 -8.74 -16.44
N PHE A 608 -34.30 -9.94 -16.50
CA PHE A 608 -33.76 -11.03 -17.31
C PHE A 608 -33.82 -10.72 -18.82
N ASP A 609 -34.86 -10.04 -19.30
CA ASP A 609 -35.00 -9.64 -20.71
C ASP A 609 -33.87 -8.69 -21.15
N LEU A 610 -33.45 -7.78 -20.26
CA LEU A 610 -32.32 -6.90 -20.54
C LEU A 610 -31.03 -7.73 -20.63
N LEU A 611 -30.83 -8.66 -19.70
CA LEU A 611 -29.64 -9.55 -19.70
C LEU A 611 -29.61 -10.44 -20.95
N GLN A 612 -30.76 -10.96 -21.41
CA GLN A 612 -30.82 -11.73 -22.65
C GLN A 612 -30.42 -10.89 -23.88
N ARG A 613 -30.89 -9.63 -23.97
CA ARG A 613 -30.49 -8.72 -25.04
C ARG A 613 -28.99 -8.43 -25.00
N LEU A 614 -28.41 -8.18 -23.81
CA LEU A 614 -26.98 -7.95 -23.67
C LEU A 614 -26.16 -9.21 -24.03
N ALA A 615 -26.64 -10.40 -23.68
CA ALA A 615 -26.03 -11.67 -24.06
C ALA A 615 -26.15 -11.98 -25.56
N ALA A 616 -26.99 -11.28 -26.30
CA ALA A 616 -27.14 -11.39 -27.77
C ALA A 616 -26.45 -10.23 -28.51
N ASP A 617 -25.73 -9.35 -27.84
CA ASP A 617 -25.05 -8.21 -28.45
C ASP A 617 -23.97 -8.63 -29.48
N SER A 618 -23.63 -7.72 -30.38
CA SER A 618 -22.58 -7.96 -31.38
C SER A 618 -21.17 -8.05 -30.75
N ASP A 619 -20.94 -7.37 -29.61
CA ASP A 619 -19.67 -7.34 -28.90
C ASP A 619 -19.45 -8.62 -28.07
N PRO A 620 -18.38 -9.40 -28.34
CA PRO A 620 -18.11 -10.64 -27.61
C PRO A 620 -17.86 -10.45 -26.11
N ALA A 621 -17.17 -9.36 -25.74
CA ALA A 621 -16.84 -9.10 -24.34
C ALA A 621 -18.07 -8.72 -23.52
N LEU A 622 -19.00 -7.97 -24.11
CA LEU A 622 -20.30 -7.67 -23.49
C LEU A 622 -21.15 -8.93 -23.34
N ARG A 623 -21.18 -9.81 -24.37
CA ARG A 623 -21.89 -11.10 -24.26
C ARG A 623 -21.37 -11.96 -23.12
N ILE A 624 -20.05 -12.10 -22.99
CA ILE A 624 -19.41 -12.86 -21.91
C ILE A 624 -19.80 -12.27 -20.54
N GLU A 625 -19.73 -10.96 -20.39
CA GLU A 625 -20.10 -10.30 -19.13
C GLU A 625 -21.59 -10.49 -18.78
N ALA A 626 -22.47 -10.41 -19.80
CA ALA A 626 -23.89 -10.71 -19.61
C ALA A 626 -24.13 -12.17 -19.19
N ILE A 627 -23.42 -13.13 -19.79
CA ILE A 627 -23.49 -14.54 -19.41
C ILE A 627 -23.02 -14.73 -17.95
N ARG A 628 -21.93 -14.07 -17.53
CA ARG A 628 -21.45 -14.07 -16.13
C ARG A 628 -22.49 -13.52 -15.18
N THR A 629 -23.21 -12.48 -15.56
CA THR A 629 -24.29 -11.91 -14.74
C THR A 629 -25.50 -12.84 -14.67
N ILE A 630 -25.89 -13.43 -15.82
CA ILE A 630 -27.01 -14.38 -15.92
C ILE A 630 -26.77 -15.60 -15.02
N ARG A 631 -25.57 -16.17 -14.97
CA ARG A 631 -25.28 -17.36 -14.16
C ARG A 631 -25.46 -17.17 -12.64
N GLU A 632 -25.48 -15.92 -12.16
CA GLU A 632 -25.74 -15.59 -10.77
C GLU A 632 -27.24 -15.44 -10.45
N ARG A 633 -28.11 -15.51 -11.47
CA ARG A 633 -29.57 -15.47 -11.32
C ARG A 633 -30.13 -16.84 -10.84
N PRO A 634 -31.35 -16.88 -10.31
CA PRO A 634 -31.99 -18.15 -9.93
C PRO A 634 -32.04 -19.16 -11.07
N GLN A 635 -31.92 -20.44 -10.77
CA GLN A 635 -31.88 -21.54 -11.73
C GLN A 635 -33.08 -21.54 -12.71
N ALA A 636 -34.28 -21.24 -12.23
CA ALA A 636 -35.49 -21.20 -13.03
C ALA A 636 -35.41 -20.18 -14.19
N GLU A 637 -34.68 -19.09 -14.00
CA GLU A 637 -34.48 -18.06 -15.02
C GLU A 637 -33.38 -18.42 -16.01
N ARG A 638 -32.21 -18.88 -15.50
CA ARG A 638 -30.95 -19.01 -16.25
C ARG A 638 -30.78 -20.34 -16.96
N GLY A 639 -31.37 -21.42 -16.42
CA GLY A 639 -30.99 -22.79 -16.80
C GLY A 639 -31.17 -23.09 -18.29
N VAL A 640 -32.33 -22.73 -18.88
CA VAL A 640 -32.60 -22.96 -20.31
C VAL A 640 -31.58 -22.22 -21.18
N LEU A 641 -31.43 -20.93 -20.95
CA LEU A 641 -30.54 -20.07 -21.75
C LEU A 641 -29.08 -20.55 -21.71
N LEU A 642 -28.57 -20.91 -20.53
CA LEU A 642 -27.17 -21.33 -20.36
C LEU A 642 -26.93 -22.69 -21.00
N ARG A 643 -27.88 -23.64 -20.90
CA ARG A 643 -27.77 -24.93 -21.60
C ARG A 643 -27.73 -24.76 -23.11
N GLU A 644 -28.67 -24.00 -23.68
CA GLU A 644 -28.70 -23.74 -25.11
C GLU A 644 -27.39 -23.14 -25.59
N ARG A 645 -26.88 -22.16 -24.90
CA ARG A 645 -25.59 -21.51 -25.24
C ARG A 645 -24.40 -22.42 -25.10
N ALA A 646 -24.33 -23.23 -24.04
CA ALA A 646 -23.21 -24.16 -23.82
C ALA A 646 -23.14 -25.26 -24.88
N THR A 647 -24.31 -25.75 -25.34
CA THR A 647 -24.40 -26.86 -26.31
C THR A 647 -24.42 -26.43 -27.76
N ALA A 648 -24.68 -25.14 -28.07
CA ALA A 648 -24.72 -24.61 -29.43
C ALA A 648 -23.32 -24.64 -30.09
N GLY A 649 -23.16 -25.45 -31.11
CA GLY A 649 -21.88 -25.66 -31.80
C GLY A 649 -21.41 -24.49 -32.68
N ASP A 650 -22.31 -23.56 -33.01
CA ASP A 650 -22.06 -22.35 -33.82
C ASP A 650 -21.51 -21.18 -32.96
N ARG A 651 -21.45 -21.33 -31.64
CA ARG A 651 -20.96 -20.29 -30.74
C ARG A 651 -19.48 -20.44 -30.44
N PRO A 652 -18.78 -19.31 -30.20
CA PRO A 652 -17.37 -19.35 -29.79
C PRO A 652 -17.16 -20.17 -28.51
N THR A 653 -16.09 -20.97 -28.45
CA THR A 653 -15.72 -21.80 -27.28
C THR A 653 -15.73 -20.99 -25.97
N ALA A 654 -15.22 -19.75 -25.99
CA ALA A 654 -15.19 -18.88 -24.79
C ALA A 654 -16.61 -18.63 -24.23
N GLU A 655 -17.61 -18.36 -25.06
CA GLU A 655 -19.01 -18.15 -24.63
C GLU A 655 -19.64 -19.46 -24.14
N ARG A 656 -19.34 -20.57 -24.80
CA ARG A 656 -19.81 -21.91 -24.40
C ARG A 656 -19.24 -22.29 -23.03
N LEU A 657 -17.96 -22.06 -22.80
CA LEU A 657 -17.30 -22.30 -21.52
C LEU A 657 -17.90 -21.43 -20.38
N GLU A 658 -18.12 -20.12 -20.63
CA GLU A 658 -18.76 -19.25 -19.62
C GLU A 658 -20.20 -19.69 -19.31
N SER A 659 -20.93 -20.18 -20.30
CA SER A 659 -22.30 -20.68 -20.11
C SER A 659 -22.28 -22.01 -19.34
N LEU A 660 -21.33 -22.90 -19.66
CA LEU A 660 -21.14 -24.19 -18.98
C LEU A 660 -20.89 -24.03 -17.48
N VAL A 661 -20.05 -23.05 -17.09
CA VAL A 661 -19.76 -22.72 -15.68
C VAL A 661 -21.02 -22.40 -14.87
N GLY A 662 -22.06 -21.90 -15.52
CA GLY A 662 -23.33 -21.61 -14.90
C GLY A 662 -24.27 -22.80 -14.71
N LEU A 663 -23.95 -23.98 -15.26
CA LEU A 663 -24.77 -25.18 -15.11
C LEU A 663 -24.59 -25.82 -13.75
N SER A 664 -25.62 -26.58 -13.31
CA SER A 664 -25.57 -27.30 -12.03
C SER A 664 -25.68 -28.80 -12.24
N PRO A 665 -24.67 -29.60 -11.82
CA PRO A 665 -24.78 -31.05 -11.91
C PRO A 665 -25.90 -31.65 -11.01
N ASP A 666 -26.50 -30.85 -10.12
CA ASP A 666 -27.62 -31.26 -9.27
C ASP A 666 -28.96 -31.13 -10.02
N ASP A 667 -29.03 -30.31 -11.07
CA ASP A 667 -30.20 -30.22 -11.96
C ASP A 667 -30.11 -31.28 -13.05
N SER A 668 -31.18 -32.02 -13.31
CA SER A 668 -31.17 -33.16 -14.24
C SER A 668 -30.90 -32.74 -15.69
N ALA A 669 -31.44 -31.60 -16.13
CA ALA A 669 -31.28 -31.12 -17.49
C ALA A 669 -29.85 -30.53 -17.70
N ASP A 670 -29.32 -29.81 -16.71
CA ASP A 670 -27.95 -29.32 -16.73
C ASP A 670 -26.94 -30.48 -16.71
N ARG A 671 -27.19 -31.52 -15.89
CA ARG A 671 -26.38 -32.72 -15.87
C ARG A 671 -26.32 -33.42 -17.22
N ALA A 672 -27.47 -33.56 -17.90
CA ALA A 672 -27.50 -34.14 -19.24
C ALA A 672 -26.67 -33.32 -20.26
N ALA A 673 -26.76 -32.00 -20.20
CA ALA A 673 -25.94 -31.12 -21.02
C ALA A 673 -24.45 -31.22 -20.71
N LEU A 674 -24.09 -31.33 -19.43
CA LEU A 674 -22.70 -31.55 -19.02
C LEU A 674 -22.16 -32.91 -19.49
N GLN A 675 -22.99 -33.96 -19.42
CA GLN A 675 -22.62 -35.27 -19.95
C GLN A 675 -22.40 -35.24 -21.47
N GLN A 676 -23.26 -34.56 -22.21
CA GLN A 676 -23.06 -34.35 -23.65
C GLN A 676 -21.76 -33.58 -23.94
N LEU A 677 -21.51 -32.49 -23.20
CA LEU A 677 -20.30 -31.68 -23.40
C LEU A 677 -19.01 -32.39 -22.98
N SER A 678 -19.07 -33.36 -22.05
CA SER A 678 -17.91 -34.15 -21.63
C SER A 678 -17.36 -35.07 -22.73
N THR A 679 -18.16 -35.34 -23.77
CA THR A 679 -17.77 -36.08 -24.95
C THR A 679 -17.54 -35.22 -26.20
N SER A 680 -17.42 -33.90 -26.01
CA SER A 680 -17.19 -32.95 -27.10
C SER A 680 -15.79 -33.13 -27.73
N ASP A 681 -15.69 -32.90 -29.00
CA ASP A 681 -14.39 -32.84 -29.75
C ASP A 681 -13.56 -31.60 -29.31
N ASP A 682 -14.19 -30.59 -28.75
CA ASP A 682 -13.51 -29.46 -28.12
C ASP A 682 -12.97 -29.87 -26.75
N ALA A 683 -11.65 -30.05 -26.68
CA ALA A 683 -10.97 -30.55 -25.48
C ALA A 683 -11.17 -29.64 -24.24
N GLN A 684 -11.32 -28.32 -24.45
CA GLN A 684 -11.56 -27.39 -23.34
C GLN A 684 -12.97 -27.57 -22.76
N LEU A 685 -13.98 -27.72 -23.62
CA LEU A 685 -15.34 -27.98 -23.19
C LEU A 685 -15.48 -29.36 -22.52
N ALA A 686 -14.85 -30.38 -23.09
CA ALA A 686 -14.85 -31.72 -22.52
C ALA A 686 -14.21 -31.73 -21.11
N ALA A 687 -13.04 -31.12 -20.96
CA ALA A 687 -12.36 -31.03 -19.66
C ALA A 687 -13.18 -30.26 -18.63
N ALA A 688 -13.74 -29.09 -19.01
CA ALA A 688 -14.56 -28.29 -18.12
C ALA A 688 -15.83 -29.03 -17.69
N ALA A 689 -16.51 -29.73 -18.58
CA ALA A 689 -17.69 -30.53 -18.29
C ALA A 689 -17.37 -31.71 -17.35
N HIS A 690 -16.28 -32.43 -17.61
CA HIS A 690 -15.78 -33.47 -16.71
C HIS A 690 -15.51 -32.95 -15.31
N ARG A 691 -14.85 -31.78 -15.21
CA ARG A 691 -14.54 -31.15 -13.92
C ARG A 691 -15.81 -30.78 -13.14
N MET A 692 -16.88 -30.38 -13.82
CA MET A 692 -18.16 -30.09 -13.21
C MET A 692 -18.93 -31.33 -12.74
N LEU A 693 -18.81 -32.43 -13.48
CA LEU A 693 -19.48 -33.70 -13.17
C LEU A 693 -18.80 -34.48 -12.07
N GLN A 694 -17.48 -34.33 -11.93
CA GLN A 694 -16.68 -35.01 -10.93
C GLN A 694 -16.19 -33.99 -9.91
N PRO A 695 -16.70 -34.03 -8.65
CA PRO A 695 -16.11 -33.23 -7.58
C PRO A 695 -14.63 -33.58 -7.44
N ALA A 696 -13.78 -32.59 -7.20
CA ALA A 696 -12.37 -32.86 -6.94
C ALA A 696 -12.25 -33.77 -5.72
N SER A 697 -11.59 -34.90 -5.90
CA SER A 697 -11.10 -35.65 -4.75
C SER A 697 -10.05 -34.79 -4.04
N LEU A 698 -10.31 -34.48 -2.78
CA LEU A 698 -9.31 -33.80 -1.96
C LEU A 698 -8.03 -34.65 -1.93
N THR A 699 -6.90 -34.06 -2.30
CA THR A 699 -5.61 -34.74 -2.17
C THR A 699 -5.23 -34.88 -0.70
N GLU A 700 -4.56 -35.99 -0.34
CA GLU A 700 -4.12 -36.23 1.04
C GLU A 700 -3.18 -35.11 1.53
N SER A 701 -2.28 -34.66 0.67
CA SER A 701 -1.37 -33.56 0.96
C SER A 701 -1.72 -32.31 0.14
N PRO A 702 -1.75 -31.12 0.73
CA PRO A 702 -1.95 -29.90 -0.02
C PRO A 702 -0.73 -29.62 -0.94
N LEU A 703 -0.98 -29.02 -2.09
CA LEU A 703 0.07 -28.51 -2.97
C LEU A 703 0.84 -27.38 -2.29
N THR A 704 2.13 -27.32 -2.54
CA THR A 704 3.02 -26.23 -2.14
C THR A 704 3.36 -25.35 -3.34
N PRO A 705 3.77 -24.06 -3.14
CA PRO A 705 4.06 -23.14 -4.25
C PRO A 705 5.06 -23.67 -5.29
N ASP A 706 6.06 -24.41 -4.86
CA ASP A 706 7.10 -25.03 -5.70
C ASP A 706 6.60 -26.21 -6.54
N GLN A 707 5.47 -26.79 -6.19
CA GLN A 707 4.85 -27.89 -6.93
C GLN A 707 3.91 -27.40 -8.05
N VAL A 708 3.60 -26.10 -8.09
CA VAL A 708 2.72 -25.52 -9.12
C VAL A 708 3.49 -25.27 -10.39
N PRO A 709 3.07 -25.85 -11.56
CA PRO A 709 3.76 -25.69 -12.84
C PRO A 709 3.92 -24.21 -13.26
N GLU A 710 4.95 -23.91 -14.02
CA GLU A 710 5.16 -22.59 -14.61
C GLU A 710 4.17 -22.28 -15.75
N GLY A 711 4.03 -20.98 -16.10
CA GLY A 711 3.15 -20.50 -17.16
C GLY A 711 1.71 -20.31 -16.68
N GLY A 712 0.75 -20.62 -17.54
CA GLY A 712 -0.68 -20.62 -17.24
C GLY A 712 -1.55 -19.94 -18.30
N ASP A 713 -2.83 -20.31 -18.34
CA ASP A 713 -3.89 -19.67 -19.15
C ASP A 713 -4.68 -18.69 -18.29
N ALA A 714 -4.43 -17.39 -18.49
CA ALA A 714 -5.11 -16.34 -17.75
C ALA A 714 -6.64 -16.31 -17.98
N ALA A 715 -7.12 -16.76 -19.16
CA ALA A 715 -8.58 -16.82 -19.41
C ALA A 715 -9.23 -17.98 -18.66
N ALA A 716 -8.53 -19.12 -18.52
CA ALA A 716 -8.98 -20.23 -17.70
C ALA A 716 -8.95 -19.81 -16.21
N GLY A 717 -7.91 -19.12 -15.75
CA GLY A 717 -7.81 -18.58 -14.42
C GLY A 717 -8.94 -17.58 -14.09
N GLU A 718 -9.28 -16.70 -15.03
CA GLU A 718 -10.42 -15.78 -14.89
C GLU A 718 -11.75 -16.52 -14.72
N ARG A 719 -11.99 -17.57 -15.51
CA ARG A 719 -13.18 -18.41 -15.34
C ARG A 719 -13.24 -19.09 -13.98
N LEU A 720 -12.10 -19.59 -13.48
CA LEU A 720 -11.98 -20.16 -12.15
C LEU A 720 -12.21 -19.14 -11.03
N PHE A 721 -11.63 -17.97 -11.15
CA PHE A 721 -11.83 -16.88 -10.18
C PHE A 721 -13.31 -16.55 -9.99
N PHE A 722 -14.03 -16.43 -11.10
CA PHE A 722 -15.47 -16.16 -11.10
C PHE A 722 -16.34 -17.43 -11.05
N HIS A 723 -15.76 -18.62 -10.83
CA HIS A 723 -16.53 -19.86 -10.81
C HIS A 723 -17.32 -20.04 -9.50
N PRO A 724 -18.66 -20.20 -9.55
CA PRO A 724 -19.49 -20.22 -8.33
C PRO A 724 -19.31 -21.45 -7.45
N LYS A 725 -18.70 -22.55 -7.93
CA LYS A 725 -18.60 -23.81 -7.19
C LYS A 725 -17.17 -24.36 -7.02
N ILE A 726 -16.19 -23.88 -7.82
CA ILE A 726 -14.82 -24.41 -7.78
C ILE A 726 -13.92 -23.50 -6.93
N ALA A 727 -13.43 -22.38 -7.46
CA ALA A 727 -12.58 -21.47 -6.69
C ALA A 727 -13.39 -20.38 -5.96
N GLY A 728 -14.32 -19.72 -6.65
CA GLY A 728 -15.26 -18.77 -6.06
C GLY A 728 -14.65 -17.51 -5.44
N CYS A 729 -13.47 -17.11 -5.88
CA CYS A 729 -12.71 -15.99 -5.30
C CYS A 729 -13.48 -14.67 -5.28
N TYR A 730 -14.32 -14.43 -6.31
CA TYR A 730 -15.14 -13.24 -6.46
C TYR A 730 -16.18 -13.05 -5.33
N ARG A 731 -16.50 -14.09 -4.56
CA ARG A 731 -17.42 -13.96 -3.43
C ARG A 731 -16.87 -13.10 -2.30
N CYS A 732 -15.55 -13.01 -2.22
CA CYS A 732 -14.86 -12.21 -1.22
C CYS A 732 -14.02 -11.09 -1.84
N HIS A 733 -13.51 -11.29 -3.06
CA HIS A 733 -12.59 -10.37 -3.72
C HIS A 733 -13.22 -9.67 -4.92
N GLU A 734 -13.01 -8.39 -5.01
CA GLU A 734 -13.31 -7.63 -6.22
C GLU A 734 -12.15 -7.74 -7.23
N TYR A 735 -12.49 -7.93 -8.50
CA TYR A 735 -11.57 -7.81 -9.63
C TYR A 735 -12.26 -7.04 -10.76
N GLU A 736 -11.67 -5.91 -11.18
CA GLU A 736 -12.18 -5.01 -12.22
C GLU A 736 -13.66 -4.59 -12.03
N GLY A 737 -14.04 -4.23 -10.81
CA GLY A 737 -15.38 -3.77 -10.46
C GLY A 737 -16.41 -4.88 -10.26
N ARG A 738 -16.04 -6.16 -10.43
CA ARG A 738 -16.91 -7.31 -10.19
C ARG A 738 -16.42 -8.14 -9.00
N GLY A 739 -17.36 -8.56 -8.17
CA GLY A 739 -17.12 -9.35 -6.96
C GLY A 739 -17.47 -8.59 -5.69
N ALA A 740 -17.19 -9.21 -4.54
CA ALA A 740 -17.48 -8.59 -3.24
C ALA A 740 -16.23 -7.92 -2.65
N ALA A 741 -16.43 -6.79 -1.97
CA ALA A 741 -15.36 -6.07 -1.27
C ALA A 741 -15.25 -6.52 0.20
N ILE A 742 -15.17 -7.85 0.43
CA ILE A 742 -14.97 -8.47 1.73
C ILE A 742 -13.47 -8.62 2.00
N GLY A 743 -12.75 -9.27 1.11
CA GLY A 743 -11.30 -9.32 1.07
C GLY A 743 -10.70 -8.12 0.31
N PRO A 744 -9.37 -8.05 0.18
CA PRO A 744 -8.69 -7.00 -0.59
C PRO A 744 -9.10 -7.05 -2.07
N ALA A 745 -9.16 -5.87 -2.70
CA ALA A 745 -9.35 -5.76 -4.15
C ALA A 745 -8.10 -6.29 -4.88
N LEU A 746 -8.29 -7.18 -5.86
CA LEU A 746 -7.20 -7.88 -6.54
C LEU A 746 -6.86 -7.32 -7.93
N THR A 747 -7.57 -6.29 -8.40
CA THR A 747 -7.36 -5.68 -9.73
C THR A 747 -5.90 -5.24 -9.96
N THR A 748 -5.25 -4.70 -8.93
CA THR A 748 -3.88 -4.18 -9.02
C THR A 748 -2.86 -5.05 -8.30
N PHE A 749 -3.29 -6.12 -7.64
CA PHE A 749 -2.44 -6.96 -6.80
C PHE A 749 -1.23 -7.53 -7.56
N GLY A 750 -1.45 -8.06 -8.76
CA GLY A 750 -0.38 -8.61 -9.59
C GLY A 750 0.63 -7.59 -10.16
N ARG A 751 0.40 -6.28 -9.95
CA ARG A 751 1.39 -5.25 -10.30
C ARG A 751 2.48 -5.11 -9.23
N GLY A 752 2.15 -5.44 -7.97
CA GLY A 752 3.06 -5.33 -6.83
C GLY A 752 3.51 -6.66 -6.23
N ALA A 753 2.84 -7.76 -6.57
CA ALA A 753 3.16 -9.10 -6.08
C ALA A 753 3.77 -9.96 -7.19
N ASP A 754 4.84 -10.65 -6.89
CA ASP A 754 5.39 -11.66 -7.79
C ASP A 754 4.56 -12.96 -7.75
N ARG A 755 4.90 -13.90 -8.65
CA ARG A 755 4.20 -15.18 -8.74
C ARG A 755 4.26 -15.97 -7.43
N THR A 756 5.40 -15.98 -6.78
CA THR A 756 5.62 -16.73 -5.52
C THR A 756 4.68 -16.21 -4.44
N ARG A 757 4.56 -14.89 -4.31
CA ARG A 757 3.64 -14.25 -3.36
C ARG A 757 2.18 -14.57 -3.66
N ILE A 758 1.79 -14.54 -4.94
CA ILE A 758 0.43 -14.89 -5.36
C ILE A 758 0.11 -16.35 -5.01
N LEU A 759 1.00 -17.29 -5.34
CA LEU A 759 0.83 -18.70 -5.01
C LEU A 759 0.76 -18.93 -3.50
N GLN A 760 1.64 -18.27 -2.74
CA GLN A 760 1.63 -18.34 -1.29
C GLN A 760 0.30 -17.82 -0.70
N SER A 761 -0.21 -16.69 -1.19
CA SER A 761 -1.49 -16.14 -0.72
C SER A 761 -2.68 -17.07 -1.01
N ILE A 762 -2.65 -17.84 -2.10
CA ILE A 762 -3.70 -18.81 -2.42
C ILE A 762 -3.58 -20.09 -1.57
N LEU A 763 -2.35 -20.62 -1.41
CA LEU A 763 -2.11 -21.93 -0.82
C LEU A 763 -1.92 -21.88 0.71
N GLU A 764 -1.43 -20.77 1.23
CA GLU A 764 -1.12 -20.53 2.65
C GLU A 764 -1.81 -19.26 3.18
N PRO A 765 -3.14 -19.09 3.04
CA PRO A 765 -3.83 -17.82 3.28
C PRO A 765 -3.78 -17.33 4.73
N SER A 766 -3.40 -18.18 5.67
CA SER A 766 -3.22 -17.82 7.07
C SER A 766 -1.79 -17.45 7.44
N LYS A 767 -0.84 -17.61 6.52
CA LYS A 767 0.57 -17.31 6.77
C LYS A 767 0.79 -15.80 6.95
N GLU A 768 0.03 -15.00 6.21
CA GLU A 768 0.10 -13.55 6.21
C GLU A 768 -1.31 -12.99 6.12
N VAL A 769 -1.80 -12.37 7.20
CA VAL A 769 -3.14 -11.77 7.24
C VAL A 769 -3.01 -10.35 7.77
N ALA A 770 -3.29 -9.37 6.91
CA ALA A 770 -3.30 -7.98 7.33
C ALA A 770 -4.31 -7.76 8.47
N PRO A 771 -4.02 -6.86 9.44
CA PRO A 771 -4.83 -6.69 10.65
C PRO A 771 -6.31 -6.45 10.39
N HIS A 772 -6.64 -5.72 9.32
CA HIS A 772 -8.03 -5.46 8.92
C HIS A 772 -8.80 -6.71 8.48
N TYR A 773 -8.10 -7.74 7.98
CA TYR A 773 -8.68 -8.99 7.50
C TYR A 773 -8.61 -10.15 8.50
N VAL A 774 -8.23 -9.87 9.75
CA VAL A 774 -8.25 -10.85 10.84
C VAL A 774 -9.71 -11.14 11.23
N PRO A 775 -10.20 -12.37 11.11
CA PRO A 775 -11.57 -12.70 11.49
C PRO A 775 -11.75 -12.70 13.01
N TRP A 776 -12.98 -12.59 13.43
CA TRP A 776 -13.38 -12.69 14.84
C TRP A 776 -14.10 -14.01 15.11
N ILE A 777 -13.71 -14.69 16.18
CA ILE A 777 -14.52 -15.73 16.82
C ILE A 777 -15.45 -14.99 17.78
N ILE A 778 -16.75 -15.12 17.55
CA ILE A 778 -17.80 -14.35 18.24
C ILE A 778 -18.68 -15.33 19.00
N GLU A 779 -18.77 -15.15 20.31
CA GLU A 779 -19.74 -15.83 21.15
C GLU A 779 -20.95 -14.93 21.31
N THR A 780 -22.11 -15.44 20.98
CA THR A 780 -23.36 -14.68 21.07
C THR A 780 -24.10 -14.99 22.36
N THR A 781 -24.88 -14.04 22.84
CA THR A 781 -25.69 -14.16 24.08
C THR A 781 -26.72 -15.29 24.05
N ASP A 782 -27.05 -15.83 22.85
CA ASP A 782 -27.88 -17.00 22.65
C ASP A 782 -27.07 -18.32 22.54
N GLY A 783 -25.76 -18.28 22.83
CA GLY A 783 -24.88 -19.44 22.94
C GLY A 783 -24.33 -19.97 21.61
N ARG A 784 -24.42 -19.22 20.48
CA ARG A 784 -23.80 -19.60 19.21
C ARG A 784 -22.36 -19.10 19.17
N THR A 785 -21.48 -19.92 18.60
CA THR A 785 -20.13 -19.50 18.22
C THR A 785 -20.09 -19.27 16.71
N LEU A 786 -19.76 -18.04 16.29
CA LEU A 786 -19.68 -17.65 14.89
C LEU A 786 -18.25 -17.20 14.58
N THR A 787 -17.80 -17.45 13.35
CA THR A 787 -16.54 -16.88 12.86
C THR A 787 -16.86 -15.95 11.69
N GLY A 788 -16.37 -14.73 11.73
CA GLY A 788 -16.63 -13.77 10.66
C GLY A 788 -15.63 -12.64 10.59
N LEU A 789 -15.38 -12.18 9.38
CA LEU A 789 -14.62 -10.97 9.13
C LEU A 789 -15.53 -9.76 9.30
N TYR A 790 -15.12 -8.80 10.13
CA TYR A 790 -15.86 -7.54 10.30
C TYR A 790 -15.78 -6.71 9.02
N THR A 791 -16.91 -6.38 8.43
CA THR A 791 -16.99 -5.64 7.15
C THR A 791 -17.59 -4.23 7.29
N GLY A 792 -17.98 -3.84 8.49
CA GLY A 792 -18.50 -2.49 8.77
C GLY A 792 -19.68 -2.49 9.72
N GLU A 793 -20.28 -1.32 9.88
CA GLU A 793 -21.39 -1.04 10.79
C GLU A 793 -22.54 -0.38 10.03
N GLU A 794 -23.75 -0.68 10.41
CA GLU A 794 -24.97 -0.03 9.91
C GLU A 794 -25.21 1.27 10.69
N VAL A 795 -26.10 2.11 10.17
CA VAL A 795 -26.44 3.41 10.79
C VAL A 795 -26.99 3.26 12.21
N ASP A 796 -27.60 2.12 12.53
CA ASP A 796 -28.17 1.79 13.85
C ASP A 796 -27.14 1.15 14.83
N GLY A 797 -25.88 1.07 14.44
CA GLY A 797 -24.81 0.46 15.23
C GLY A 797 -24.73 -1.07 15.11
N THR A 798 -25.49 -1.70 14.20
CA THR A 798 -25.43 -3.14 13.96
C THR A 798 -24.16 -3.49 13.17
N HIS A 799 -23.35 -4.42 13.70
CA HIS A 799 -22.13 -4.89 13.06
C HIS A 799 -22.42 -5.86 11.92
N ARG A 800 -21.72 -5.71 10.80
CA ARG A 800 -21.71 -6.64 9.67
C ARG A 800 -20.48 -7.51 9.70
N TYR A 801 -20.68 -8.80 9.52
CA TYR A 801 -19.60 -9.78 9.39
C TYR A 801 -19.82 -10.61 8.13
N ALA A 802 -18.75 -11.11 7.54
CA ALA A 802 -18.79 -12.06 6.43
C ALA A 802 -18.15 -13.38 6.85
N ASP A 803 -18.77 -14.52 6.48
CA ASP A 803 -18.21 -15.85 6.72
C ASP A 803 -17.24 -16.27 5.59
N ASN A 804 -16.67 -17.48 5.71
CA ASN A 804 -15.71 -18.04 4.73
C ASN A 804 -16.34 -18.39 3.36
N GLN A 805 -17.67 -18.26 3.21
CA GLN A 805 -18.37 -18.38 1.95
C GLN A 805 -18.72 -17.01 1.32
N GLY A 806 -18.30 -15.93 1.98
CA GLY A 806 -18.66 -14.57 1.57
C GLY A 806 -20.10 -14.17 1.92
N LYS A 807 -20.78 -14.94 2.75
CA LYS A 807 -22.14 -14.63 3.19
C LYS A 807 -22.10 -13.64 4.36
N VAL A 808 -22.77 -12.51 4.17
CA VAL A 808 -22.84 -11.46 5.19
C VAL A 808 -23.93 -11.80 6.22
N PHE A 809 -23.59 -11.69 7.51
CA PHE A 809 -24.52 -11.75 8.62
C PHE A 809 -24.37 -10.51 9.51
N LYS A 810 -25.40 -10.22 10.29
CA LYS A 810 -25.47 -9.01 11.12
C LYS A 810 -25.66 -9.40 12.58
N LEU A 811 -24.98 -8.69 13.47
CA LEU A 811 -25.10 -8.83 14.92
C LEU A 811 -25.12 -7.45 15.55
N HIS A 812 -26.15 -7.19 16.35
CA HIS A 812 -26.17 -5.99 17.18
C HIS A 812 -25.13 -6.18 18.31
N PRO A 813 -24.36 -5.15 18.76
CA PRO A 813 -23.39 -5.30 19.86
C PRO A 813 -23.94 -5.95 21.13
N ARG A 814 -25.24 -5.79 21.41
CA ARG A 814 -25.92 -6.43 22.55
C ARG A 814 -26.09 -7.93 22.40
N GLU A 815 -25.97 -8.47 21.20
CA GLU A 815 -26.04 -9.93 20.91
C GLU A 815 -24.67 -10.60 21.01
N ILE A 816 -23.59 -9.80 21.21
CA ILE A 816 -22.22 -10.29 21.31
C ILE A 816 -21.86 -10.37 22.80
N GLU A 817 -21.65 -11.60 23.30
CA GLU A 817 -21.18 -11.84 24.66
C GLU A 817 -19.66 -11.62 24.76
N SER A 818 -18.92 -12.23 23.83
CA SER A 818 -17.47 -12.07 23.72
C SER A 818 -17.00 -12.14 22.26
N ARG A 819 -15.82 -11.58 21.98
CA ARG A 819 -15.14 -11.79 20.70
C ARG A 819 -13.63 -11.86 20.89
N ALA A 820 -13.00 -12.78 20.15
CA ALA A 820 -11.55 -12.94 20.10
C ALA A 820 -11.07 -12.97 18.65
N ALA A 821 -9.86 -12.46 18.41
CA ALA A 821 -9.24 -12.53 17.09
C ALA A 821 -8.94 -13.99 16.73
N ALA A 822 -9.35 -14.43 15.54
CA ALA A 822 -9.05 -15.75 15.04
C ALA A 822 -7.58 -15.84 14.61
N LYS A 823 -6.98 -17.02 14.78
CA LYS A 823 -5.61 -17.29 14.33
C LYS A 823 -5.51 -17.57 12.83
N GLN A 824 -6.61 -17.97 12.22
CA GLN A 824 -6.68 -18.35 10.81
C GLN A 824 -7.41 -17.30 9.98
N SER A 825 -6.99 -17.12 8.74
CA SER A 825 -7.69 -16.32 7.75
C SER A 825 -9.12 -16.83 7.51
N ILE A 826 -10.02 -15.93 7.12
CA ILE A 826 -11.35 -16.29 6.62
C ILE A 826 -11.27 -16.93 5.21
N MET A 827 -10.21 -16.67 4.47
CA MET A 827 -9.97 -17.29 3.16
C MET A 827 -9.79 -18.80 3.33
N PRO A 828 -10.48 -19.64 2.54
CA PRO A 828 -10.37 -21.10 2.66
C PRO A 828 -8.92 -21.59 2.48
N ALA A 829 -8.46 -22.45 3.38
CA ALA A 829 -7.09 -22.98 3.37
C ALA A 829 -6.94 -24.29 2.56
N ASP A 830 -8.02 -24.75 1.93
CA ASP A 830 -8.08 -26.05 1.27
C ASP A 830 -7.90 -25.98 -0.25
N PHE A 831 -7.57 -24.82 -0.81
CA PHE A 831 -7.34 -24.68 -2.26
C PHE A 831 -6.20 -25.58 -2.77
N GLY A 832 -5.14 -25.77 -1.98
CA GLY A 832 -4.07 -26.70 -2.31
C GLY A 832 -4.48 -28.18 -2.36
N ARG A 833 -5.68 -28.52 -1.87
CA ARG A 833 -6.26 -29.86 -1.89
C ARG A 833 -7.39 -30.02 -2.89
N SER A 834 -8.15 -28.92 -3.11
CA SER A 834 -9.38 -28.91 -3.90
C SER A 834 -9.17 -28.49 -5.37
N LEU A 835 -8.07 -27.80 -5.64
CA LEU A 835 -7.67 -27.39 -6.99
C LEU A 835 -6.47 -28.19 -7.48
N THR A 836 -6.41 -28.42 -8.78
CA THR A 836 -5.23 -29.03 -9.41
C THR A 836 -4.08 -28.02 -9.54
N GLY A 837 -2.85 -28.50 -9.73
CA GLY A 837 -1.70 -27.64 -9.97
C GLY A 837 -1.89 -26.74 -11.21
N ASP A 838 -2.55 -27.23 -12.26
CA ASP A 838 -2.88 -26.47 -13.46
C ASP A 838 -3.92 -25.37 -13.16
N GLU A 839 -4.96 -25.66 -12.37
CA GLU A 839 -5.96 -24.68 -11.96
C GLU A 839 -5.34 -23.53 -11.12
N ILE A 840 -4.44 -23.87 -10.21
CA ILE A 840 -3.72 -22.86 -9.38
C ILE A 840 -2.75 -22.05 -10.26
N ARG A 841 -2.04 -22.70 -11.19
CA ARG A 841 -1.19 -22.01 -12.16
C ARG A 841 -1.97 -21.00 -12.99
N ASP A 842 -3.14 -21.38 -13.50
CA ASP A 842 -3.98 -20.53 -14.34
C ASP A 842 -4.57 -19.35 -13.54
N LEU A 843 -4.96 -19.57 -12.27
CA LEU A 843 -5.35 -18.49 -11.34
C LEU A 843 -4.19 -17.50 -11.11
N ALA A 844 -2.97 -18.00 -10.89
CA ALA A 844 -1.80 -17.14 -10.73
C ALA A 844 -1.53 -16.33 -12.00
N ALA A 845 -1.61 -16.95 -13.17
CA ALA A 845 -1.45 -16.27 -14.47
C ALA A 845 -2.52 -15.18 -14.67
N PHE A 846 -3.77 -15.43 -14.27
CA PHE A 846 -4.83 -14.43 -14.31
C PHE A 846 -4.54 -13.25 -13.39
N LEU A 847 -4.17 -13.50 -12.13
CA LEU A 847 -3.88 -12.45 -11.15
C LEU A 847 -2.62 -11.65 -11.48
N GLN A 848 -1.65 -12.23 -12.22
CA GLN A 848 -0.47 -11.53 -12.72
C GLN A 848 -0.74 -10.70 -13.98
N ARG A 849 -1.89 -10.93 -14.64
CA ARG A 849 -2.24 -10.21 -15.85
C ARG A 849 -2.25 -8.72 -15.58
N ARG A 850 -1.36 -7.98 -16.22
CA ARG A 850 -1.48 -6.52 -16.26
C ARG A 850 -2.75 -6.22 -17.03
N SER A 851 -3.74 -5.58 -16.40
CA SER A 851 -4.89 -5.06 -17.15
C SER A 851 -4.32 -4.30 -18.34
N SER A 852 -4.60 -4.76 -19.55
CA SER A 852 -4.21 -4.05 -20.78
C SER A 852 -4.87 -2.67 -20.73
N ASN A 853 -4.03 -1.64 -20.62
CA ASN A 853 -4.45 -0.25 -20.76
C ASN A 853 -5.13 -0.01 -22.09
#